data_48e92bc02b3d6e10d46a739cbe496138
#
_entry.id   48e92bc02b3d6e10d46a739cbe496138
#
_cell.length_a   1.000
_cell.length_b   1.000
_cell.length_c   1.000
_cell.angle_alpha   90.00
_cell.angle_beta   90.00
_cell.angle_gamma   90.00
#
_symmetry.space_group_name_H-M   'P 1'
#
loop_
_entity.id
_entity.type
_entity.pdbx_description
1 polymer ?
#
loop_
_entity_poly.entity_id
_entity_poly.type
_entity_poly.pdbx_seq_one_letter_code
_entity_poly.pdbx_strand_id
1 'polypeptide(L)'
;MSVPAPSVGQVFGHYRLIEQIGAGGMGVVFRAHDEQLRRDVALKILPHDLFADKISRERFRKEALAVGRLNHPNIAMAFDFGEQDGVDYLVTEYIPGLGLDEKIGKQPLPQKTALELGIQMMSGLEAAHRETVIHRDLKPGNIRLNREGQLKILDFGLAQMTEPFDENADTVNLTASMSVSGTLPYMAPEILRAEDADARADIWAAGAVLYEMATGKRAFPDKQPSMVIDAILHYDPVRPTLINPKITLPFEAVIVKALDRDPDRRYQSARELRVDLQRLLAGSEIATDTLHQSKVREIATRGRQRKLVSALAGVLLVGLAIGYLVKRWLPVPNGHQKILAVLPIETVGQDAATNALGLGLTETLTAKLVQASDSNSVQVVAPRDLRDQKVQTAADARREFGTDYVLESSLQRSGQVIRINCYLVDSRTHRQIAARTIEADAGDTFKIQDQVVNAALDMLPGTIEAGRRQALAARQDTQPAAYEAYIRGRGYLLEYEKPENIDNAIAEFQQTIKVDPNYAPAYAGLGEAYWIGYQQLNRGKDWLDKASASCQKALSLSSSTPDGYTCMGNVLFGTGKYEQAVAQYQHALDLDANNDYAFGQLADAYQKVGNISAAEAAYKKAISMRPQYWAVYSWLGAFYADQAQYNQAAEMFRKVTELAPDNYRGYSNLGGIYVYEGRYPEAIEVLKRSIELRPNLDAYSNLGTAYFSLRRFGDAAESFRQGIQLNDRNWVNWGNLGDALYWMPGRQADAKAAYQKALALSNAQQELNARDGSTLAMMADYYAMTGQKAEALSSLRRALTLEPNNAEVRFRAALVYNHFGETDESLHWLQKAIEAGYSRSNVRDLPDFDSLQSNARFRALTSGQ
;
A
#
# COMPACT_ATOMS: atom_id res chain seq x y z
N MET A 1 43.35 -29.74 -28.53
CA MET A 1 44.07 -28.80 -29.42
C MET A 1 43.37 -27.45 -29.24
N SER A 2 44.09 -26.42 -28.84
CA SER A 2 43.52 -25.09 -28.69
C SER A 2 43.12 -24.55 -30.07
N VAL A 3 41.84 -24.28 -30.29
CA VAL A 3 41.38 -23.61 -31.49
C VAL A 3 42.08 -22.24 -31.58
N PRO A 4 42.73 -21.89 -32.71
CA PRO A 4 43.43 -20.61 -32.85
C PRO A 4 42.42 -19.47 -32.70
N ALA A 5 42.84 -18.38 -32.04
CA ALA A 5 42.00 -17.20 -31.87
C ALA A 5 41.54 -16.65 -33.23
N PRO A 6 40.29 -16.31 -33.42
CA PRO A 6 39.78 -15.76 -34.68
C PRO A 6 40.52 -14.49 -35.08
N SER A 7 40.85 -14.38 -36.38
CA SER A 7 41.67 -13.26 -36.90
C SER A 7 40.99 -12.52 -38.05
N VAL A 8 41.33 -11.24 -38.20
CA VAL A 8 40.89 -10.43 -39.33
C VAL A 8 41.24 -11.12 -40.68
N GLY A 9 40.28 -11.14 -41.60
CA GLY A 9 40.39 -11.82 -42.91
C GLY A 9 39.86 -13.25 -42.91
N GLN A 10 39.65 -13.87 -41.75
CA GLN A 10 39.03 -15.19 -41.65
C GLN A 10 37.56 -15.15 -42.06
N VAL A 11 37.06 -16.28 -42.59
CA VAL A 11 35.67 -16.40 -43.07
C VAL A 11 34.93 -17.40 -42.16
N PHE A 12 33.79 -16.98 -41.64
CA PHE A 12 32.84 -17.78 -40.89
C PHE A 12 31.57 -17.93 -41.71
N GLY A 13 31.26 -19.12 -42.23
CA GLY A 13 30.19 -19.32 -43.19
C GLY A 13 30.47 -18.52 -44.48
N HIS A 14 29.71 -17.47 -44.71
CA HIS A 14 29.87 -16.49 -45.81
C HIS A 14 30.19 -15.08 -45.29
N TYR A 15 30.61 -14.97 -44.04
CA TYR A 15 30.92 -13.71 -43.38
C TYR A 15 32.46 -13.54 -43.25
N ARG A 16 33.05 -12.57 -43.88
CA ARG A 16 34.44 -12.23 -43.79
C ARG A 16 34.73 -11.21 -42.68
N LEU A 17 35.56 -11.59 -41.69
CA LEU A 17 35.96 -10.71 -40.59
C LEU A 17 36.77 -9.52 -41.11
N ILE A 18 36.32 -8.29 -40.81
CA ILE A 18 36.98 -7.03 -41.25
C ILE A 18 37.82 -6.44 -40.09
N GLU A 19 37.19 -6.20 -38.96
CA GLU A 19 37.84 -5.59 -37.77
C GLU A 19 37.20 -6.08 -36.47
N GLN A 20 37.95 -6.16 -35.43
CA GLN A 20 37.43 -6.46 -34.09
C GLN A 20 36.83 -5.17 -33.49
N ILE A 21 35.52 -5.19 -33.13
CA ILE A 21 34.80 -4.05 -32.60
C ILE A 21 34.44 -4.20 -31.11
N GLY A 22 34.69 -5.39 -30.51
CA GLY A 22 34.46 -5.63 -29.09
C GLY A 22 35.06 -6.94 -28.63
N ALA A 23 35.39 -7.02 -27.34
CA ALA A 23 35.82 -8.26 -26.67
C ALA A 23 35.32 -8.21 -25.22
N GLY A 24 34.83 -9.35 -24.70
CA GLY A 24 34.33 -9.46 -23.33
C GLY A 24 34.20 -10.91 -22.90
N GLY A 25 33.72 -11.15 -21.69
CA GLY A 25 33.56 -12.50 -21.12
C GLY A 25 32.70 -13.47 -21.96
N MET A 26 31.82 -12.93 -22.85
CA MET A 26 30.92 -13.71 -23.71
C MET A 26 31.40 -13.85 -25.15
N GLY A 27 32.69 -13.58 -25.40
CA GLY A 27 33.27 -13.74 -26.72
C GLY A 27 33.80 -12.47 -27.34
N VAL A 28 34.17 -12.59 -28.64
CA VAL A 28 34.75 -11.50 -29.41
C VAL A 28 33.78 -11.09 -30.52
N VAL A 29 33.54 -9.79 -30.68
CA VAL A 29 32.65 -9.25 -31.71
C VAL A 29 33.50 -8.60 -32.82
N PHE A 30 33.22 -9.03 -34.05
CA PHE A 30 33.83 -8.47 -35.25
C PHE A 30 32.79 -7.75 -36.10
N ARG A 31 33.19 -6.65 -36.73
CA ARG A 31 32.56 -6.22 -37.95
C ARG A 31 32.95 -7.18 -39.05
N ALA A 32 31.98 -7.78 -39.73
CA ALA A 32 32.18 -8.70 -40.80
C ALA A 32 31.41 -8.27 -42.06
N HIS A 33 31.86 -8.71 -43.24
CA HIS A 33 31.19 -8.47 -44.49
C HIS A 33 30.43 -9.74 -44.90
N ASP A 34 29.14 -9.63 -45.07
CA ASP A 34 28.27 -10.67 -45.67
C ASP A 34 28.52 -10.69 -47.18
N GLU A 35 29.25 -11.68 -47.68
CA GLU A 35 29.61 -11.79 -49.11
C GLU A 35 28.41 -12.11 -49.98
N GLN A 36 27.34 -12.71 -49.43
CA GLN A 36 26.11 -13.05 -50.20
C GLN A 36 25.22 -11.85 -50.31
N LEU A 37 24.92 -11.10 -49.21
CA LEU A 37 24.03 -9.97 -49.20
C LEU A 37 24.72 -8.62 -49.40
N ARG A 38 26.06 -8.59 -49.48
CA ARG A 38 26.95 -7.41 -49.68
C ARG A 38 26.67 -6.29 -48.72
N ARG A 39 26.57 -6.66 -47.45
CA ARG A 39 26.37 -5.72 -46.35
C ARG A 39 27.30 -6.02 -45.17
N ASP A 40 27.57 -5.00 -44.32
CA ASP A 40 28.30 -5.21 -43.11
C ASP A 40 27.36 -5.69 -41.97
N VAL A 41 27.86 -6.64 -41.18
CA VAL A 41 27.18 -7.25 -40.02
C VAL A 41 28.10 -7.23 -38.81
N ALA A 42 27.53 -7.36 -37.63
CA ALA A 42 28.26 -7.66 -36.41
C ALA A 42 28.22 -9.17 -36.19
N LEU A 43 29.38 -9.80 -36.12
CA LEU A 43 29.55 -11.24 -35.90
C LEU A 43 30.21 -11.47 -34.54
N LYS A 44 29.46 -12.06 -33.62
CA LYS A 44 29.91 -12.41 -32.28
C LYS A 44 30.32 -13.87 -32.23
N ILE A 45 31.58 -14.11 -31.97
CA ILE A 45 32.15 -15.46 -31.81
C ILE A 45 32.07 -15.82 -30.35
N LEU A 46 31.41 -16.93 -30.05
CA LEU A 46 31.16 -17.39 -28.68
C LEU A 46 32.32 -18.28 -28.20
N PRO A 47 32.71 -18.23 -26.92
CA PRO A 47 33.78 -19.10 -26.37
C PRO A 47 33.42 -20.59 -26.53
N HIS A 48 34.37 -21.43 -26.87
CA HIS A 48 34.18 -22.87 -27.06
C HIS A 48 33.63 -23.59 -25.82
N ASP A 49 33.99 -23.09 -24.63
CA ASP A 49 33.58 -23.65 -23.33
C ASP A 49 32.28 -23.05 -22.80
N LEU A 50 31.56 -22.23 -23.59
CA LEU A 50 30.33 -21.55 -23.18
C LEU A 50 29.17 -22.52 -22.94
N PHE A 51 29.16 -23.67 -23.61
CA PHE A 51 28.11 -24.67 -23.48
C PHE A 51 28.68 -25.98 -22.94
N ALA A 52 28.32 -26.27 -21.66
CA ALA A 52 28.80 -27.50 -20.99
C ALA A 52 28.19 -28.78 -21.61
N ASP A 53 27.01 -28.68 -22.26
CA ASP A 53 26.33 -29.80 -22.84
C ASP A 53 25.47 -29.42 -24.08
N LYS A 54 24.97 -30.43 -24.79
CA LYS A 54 24.11 -30.27 -25.97
C LYS A 54 22.77 -29.61 -25.66
N ILE A 55 22.25 -29.77 -24.43
CA ILE A 55 20.96 -29.25 -24.02
C ILE A 55 21.07 -27.73 -23.85
N SER A 56 22.13 -27.23 -23.21
CA SER A 56 22.44 -25.82 -23.06
C SER A 56 22.59 -25.12 -24.41
N ARG A 57 23.23 -25.77 -25.38
CA ARG A 57 23.39 -25.28 -26.76
C ARG A 57 22.03 -25.21 -27.49
N GLU A 58 21.17 -26.20 -27.33
CA GLU A 58 19.82 -26.21 -27.94
C GLU A 58 18.90 -25.14 -27.32
N ARG A 59 18.98 -24.89 -26.01
CA ARG A 59 18.28 -23.81 -25.33
C ARG A 59 18.71 -22.45 -25.88
N PHE A 60 20.02 -22.21 -25.93
CA PHE A 60 20.59 -20.97 -26.49
C PHE A 60 20.11 -20.75 -27.93
N ARG A 61 20.15 -21.78 -28.79
CA ARG A 61 19.67 -21.71 -30.17
C ARG A 61 18.18 -21.35 -30.24
N LYS A 62 17.35 -21.88 -29.34
CA LYS A 62 15.91 -21.61 -29.28
C LYS A 62 15.64 -20.16 -28.90
N GLU A 63 16.43 -19.58 -27.98
CA GLU A 63 16.28 -18.18 -27.58
C GLU A 63 16.85 -17.22 -28.62
N ALA A 64 17.98 -17.55 -29.24
CA ALA A 64 18.50 -16.78 -30.38
C ALA A 64 17.49 -16.70 -31.52
N LEU A 65 16.74 -17.78 -31.77
CA LEU A 65 15.62 -17.78 -32.70
C LEU A 65 14.43 -16.91 -32.25
N ALA A 66 14.16 -16.81 -30.96
CA ALA A 66 13.12 -15.91 -30.44
C ALA A 66 13.54 -14.44 -30.62
N VAL A 67 14.79 -14.11 -30.34
CA VAL A 67 15.36 -12.77 -30.61
C VAL A 67 15.34 -12.44 -32.12
N GLY A 68 15.60 -13.43 -32.98
CA GLY A 68 15.55 -13.28 -34.44
C GLY A 68 14.17 -12.91 -35.00
N ARG A 69 13.09 -13.10 -34.20
CA ARG A 69 11.72 -12.69 -34.60
C ARG A 69 11.44 -11.22 -34.25
N LEU A 70 12.28 -10.60 -33.42
CA LEU A 70 12.13 -9.19 -33.04
C LEU A 70 12.48 -8.28 -34.20
N ASN A 71 11.49 -7.60 -34.75
CA ASN A 71 11.68 -6.57 -35.78
C ASN A 71 11.16 -5.23 -35.25
N HIS A 72 12.06 -4.40 -34.71
CA HIS A 72 11.71 -3.12 -34.16
C HIS A 72 12.82 -2.08 -34.39
N PRO A 73 12.49 -0.81 -34.69
CA PRO A 73 13.51 0.21 -34.98
C PRO A 73 14.53 0.43 -33.87
N ASN A 74 14.18 0.14 -32.62
CA ASN A 74 15.07 0.33 -31.47
C ASN A 74 15.72 -0.98 -30.97
N ILE A 75 15.68 -2.06 -31.73
CA ILE A 75 16.34 -3.34 -31.46
C ILE A 75 17.27 -3.69 -32.64
N ALA A 76 18.48 -4.14 -32.35
CA ALA A 76 19.36 -4.67 -33.37
C ALA A 76 18.84 -6.03 -33.85
N MET A 77 18.64 -6.20 -35.14
CA MET A 77 18.10 -7.42 -35.72
C MET A 77 19.13 -8.56 -35.68
N ALA A 78 18.75 -9.74 -35.20
CA ALA A 78 19.55 -10.94 -35.35
C ALA A 78 19.26 -11.56 -36.73
N PHE A 79 20.32 -11.84 -37.48
CA PHE A 79 20.23 -12.31 -38.86
C PHE A 79 20.48 -13.82 -38.97
N ASP A 80 21.45 -14.36 -38.23
CA ASP A 80 21.87 -15.73 -38.34
C ASP A 80 22.53 -16.24 -37.08
N PHE A 81 22.50 -17.56 -36.89
CA PHE A 81 23.23 -18.27 -35.87
C PHE A 81 23.86 -19.53 -36.51
N GLY A 82 25.19 -19.64 -36.49
CA GLY A 82 25.92 -20.72 -37.11
C GLY A 82 26.95 -21.35 -36.23
N GLU A 83 27.50 -22.46 -36.70
CA GLU A 83 28.65 -23.17 -36.12
C GLU A 83 29.67 -23.44 -37.22
N GLN A 84 30.93 -23.16 -36.93
CA GLN A 84 32.05 -23.53 -37.83
C GLN A 84 33.22 -24.00 -37.02
N ASP A 85 33.78 -25.19 -37.39
CA ASP A 85 34.93 -25.82 -36.73
C ASP A 85 34.73 -26.00 -35.22
N GLY A 86 33.48 -26.25 -34.77
CA GLY A 86 33.11 -26.40 -33.37
C GLY A 86 32.99 -25.07 -32.60
N VAL A 87 33.01 -23.93 -33.30
CA VAL A 87 32.85 -22.58 -32.74
C VAL A 87 31.51 -22.00 -33.14
N ASP A 88 30.64 -21.70 -32.15
CA ASP A 88 29.38 -21.07 -32.37
C ASP A 88 29.55 -19.57 -32.62
N TYR A 89 28.71 -18.99 -33.52
CA TYR A 89 28.72 -17.58 -33.79
C TYR A 89 27.29 -17.04 -34.02
N LEU A 90 27.05 -15.80 -33.59
CA LEU A 90 25.81 -15.07 -33.80
C LEU A 90 26.05 -13.88 -34.72
N VAL A 91 25.18 -13.68 -35.72
CA VAL A 91 25.25 -12.57 -36.67
C VAL A 91 24.10 -11.61 -36.42
N THR A 92 24.43 -10.34 -36.18
CA THR A 92 23.44 -9.29 -35.91
C THR A 92 23.66 -8.07 -36.80
N GLU A 93 22.71 -7.14 -36.76
CA GLU A 93 22.79 -5.85 -37.43
C GLU A 93 24.03 -5.06 -36.93
N TYR A 94 24.91 -4.65 -37.83
CA TYR A 94 26.00 -3.74 -37.52
C TYR A 94 25.48 -2.31 -37.44
N ILE A 95 25.64 -1.66 -36.28
CA ILE A 95 25.17 -0.30 -36.03
C ILE A 95 26.37 0.66 -36.06
N PRO A 96 26.56 1.42 -37.18
CA PRO A 96 27.61 2.41 -37.25
C PRO A 96 27.24 3.64 -36.42
N GLY A 97 28.06 3.97 -35.40
CA GLY A 97 27.80 5.09 -34.51
C GLY A 97 28.49 4.93 -33.16
N LEU A 98 28.01 5.65 -32.15
CA LEU A 98 28.60 5.69 -30.82
C LEU A 98 27.86 4.76 -29.84
N GLY A 99 28.57 4.16 -28.89
CA GLY A 99 27.97 3.52 -27.69
C GLY A 99 27.29 4.57 -26.82
N LEU A 100 26.25 4.18 -26.09
CA LEU A 100 25.62 5.09 -25.13
C LEU A 100 26.55 5.43 -23.97
N ASP A 101 27.39 4.50 -23.54
CA ASP A 101 28.48 4.67 -22.56
C ASP A 101 29.50 5.73 -23.03
N GLU A 102 29.89 5.69 -24.30
CA GLU A 102 30.78 6.68 -24.90
C GLU A 102 30.11 8.06 -24.96
N LYS A 103 28.80 8.11 -25.27
CA LYS A 103 28.02 9.36 -25.33
C LYS A 103 27.82 10.00 -23.95
N ILE A 104 27.58 9.23 -22.94
CA ILE A 104 27.47 9.69 -21.53
C ILE A 104 28.86 10.14 -21.06
N GLY A 105 29.90 9.35 -21.34
CA GLY A 105 31.24 9.63 -20.82
C GLY A 105 31.21 9.74 -19.28
N LYS A 106 31.55 10.91 -18.76
CA LYS A 106 31.44 11.24 -17.32
C LYS A 106 30.61 12.50 -17.08
N GLN A 107 29.78 12.90 -18.05
CA GLN A 107 28.99 14.12 -17.96
C GLN A 107 27.50 13.82 -18.19
N PRO A 108 26.61 14.50 -17.46
CA PRO A 108 25.17 14.31 -17.65
C PRO A 108 24.74 14.77 -19.04
N LEU A 109 23.83 13.99 -19.65
CA LEU A 109 23.15 14.40 -20.87
C LEU A 109 22.13 15.51 -20.55
N PRO A 110 21.82 16.42 -21.51
CA PRO A 110 20.68 17.31 -21.38
C PRO A 110 19.39 16.50 -21.09
N GLN A 111 18.54 16.98 -20.18
CA GLN A 111 17.33 16.26 -19.78
C GLN A 111 16.47 15.88 -20.99
N LYS A 112 16.28 16.78 -21.98
CA LYS A 112 15.51 16.49 -23.20
C LYS A 112 16.09 15.28 -23.92
N THR A 113 17.40 15.22 -24.11
CA THR A 113 18.09 14.10 -24.78
C THR A 113 17.95 12.80 -23.97
N ALA A 114 18.07 12.86 -22.64
CA ALA A 114 17.89 11.68 -21.78
C ALA A 114 16.44 11.14 -21.87
N LEU A 115 15.44 12.03 -21.94
CA LEU A 115 14.03 11.65 -22.15
C LEU A 115 13.81 11.03 -23.53
N GLU A 116 14.32 11.64 -24.60
CA GLU A 116 14.18 11.12 -25.97
C GLU A 116 14.81 9.73 -26.14
N LEU A 117 16.00 9.52 -25.60
CA LEU A 117 16.67 8.23 -25.63
C LEU A 117 15.98 7.21 -24.71
N GLY A 118 15.52 7.62 -23.52
CA GLY A 118 14.73 6.78 -22.63
C GLY A 118 13.43 6.29 -23.28
N ILE A 119 12.72 7.15 -24.00
CA ILE A 119 11.49 6.78 -24.74
C ILE A 119 11.79 5.71 -25.81
N GLN A 120 12.89 5.86 -26.55
CA GLN A 120 13.31 4.90 -27.58
C GLN A 120 13.72 3.56 -26.95
N MET A 121 14.48 3.60 -25.83
CA MET A 121 14.87 2.40 -25.08
C MET A 121 13.64 1.65 -24.59
N MET A 122 12.67 2.34 -23.98
CA MET A 122 11.42 1.73 -23.51
C MET A 122 10.57 1.20 -24.67
N SER A 123 10.58 1.83 -25.85
CA SER A 123 9.88 1.32 -27.02
C SER A 123 10.44 -0.03 -27.48
N GLY A 124 11.77 -0.19 -27.47
CA GLY A 124 12.45 -1.45 -27.78
C GLY A 124 12.12 -2.55 -26.76
N LEU A 125 12.23 -2.24 -25.46
CA LEU A 125 11.90 -3.20 -24.41
C LEU A 125 10.42 -3.60 -24.43
N GLU A 126 9.49 -2.67 -24.67
CA GLU A 126 8.06 -2.99 -24.81
C GLU A 126 7.81 -3.99 -25.95
N ALA A 127 8.51 -3.84 -27.07
CA ALA A 127 8.39 -4.78 -28.20
C ALA A 127 8.94 -6.17 -27.86
N ALA A 128 10.08 -6.25 -27.17
CA ALA A 128 10.66 -7.52 -26.71
C ALA A 128 9.78 -8.22 -25.67
N HIS A 129 9.27 -7.49 -24.67
CA HIS A 129 8.44 -8.05 -23.61
C HIS A 129 7.09 -8.59 -24.14
N ARG A 130 6.53 -8.03 -25.22
CA ARG A 130 5.33 -8.59 -25.88
C ARG A 130 5.58 -9.98 -26.46
N GLU A 131 6.78 -10.22 -26.92
CA GLU A 131 7.19 -11.54 -27.45
C GLU A 131 7.80 -12.44 -26.34
N THR A 132 7.57 -12.08 -25.07
CA THR A 132 8.09 -12.78 -23.88
C THR A 132 9.63 -12.86 -23.79
N VAL A 133 10.34 -11.97 -24.48
CA VAL A 133 11.80 -11.87 -24.45
C VAL A 133 12.21 -10.80 -23.46
N ILE A 134 13.00 -11.21 -22.44
CA ILE A 134 13.58 -10.35 -21.40
C ILE A 134 15.06 -10.13 -21.71
N HIS A 135 15.55 -8.89 -21.57
CA HIS A 135 16.94 -8.55 -21.95
C HIS A 135 17.98 -9.06 -20.94
N ARG A 136 17.72 -8.90 -19.64
CA ARG A 136 18.54 -9.35 -18.49
C ARG A 136 19.97 -8.80 -18.36
N ASP A 137 20.52 -8.14 -19.38
CA ASP A 137 21.87 -7.51 -19.38
C ASP A 137 21.80 -6.09 -19.97
N LEU A 138 20.75 -5.33 -19.67
CA LEU A 138 20.63 -3.96 -20.17
C LEU A 138 21.61 -3.03 -19.44
N LYS A 139 22.50 -2.38 -20.21
CA LYS A 139 23.50 -1.43 -19.73
C LYS A 139 23.91 -0.49 -20.87
N PRO A 140 24.53 0.68 -20.59
CA PRO A 140 24.93 1.60 -21.65
C PRO A 140 25.81 0.98 -22.74
N GLY A 141 26.69 0.02 -22.40
CA GLY A 141 27.53 -0.68 -23.37
C GLY A 141 26.77 -1.60 -24.35
N ASN A 142 25.54 -2.00 -24.01
CA ASN A 142 24.64 -2.79 -24.88
C ASN A 142 23.62 -1.90 -25.62
N ILE A 143 23.86 -0.60 -25.68
CA ILE A 143 23.02 0.36 -26.39
C ILE A 143 23.89 1.19 -27.34
N ARG A 144 23.53 1.24 -28.61
CA ARG A 144 24.23 2.06 -29.62
C ARG A 144 23.29 3.08 -30.23
N LEU A 145 23.88 4.20 -30.63
CA LEU A 145 23.21 5.27 -31.38
C LEU A 145 23.75 5.26 -32.81
N ASN A 146 22.87 5.12 -33.79
CA ASN A 146 23.26 5.22 -35.18
C ASN A 146 23.64 6.68 -35.55
N ARG A 147 24.05 6.91 -36.80
CA ARG A 147 24.48 8.26 -37.27
C ARG A 147 23.37 9.30 -37.20
N GLU A 148 22.12 8.86 -37.27
CA GLU A 148 20.92 9.70 -37.20
C GLU A 148 20.50 9.97 -35.74
N GLY A 149 21.19 9.40 -34.75
CA GLY A 149 20.87 9.52 -33.30
C GLY A 149 19.79 8.60 -32.82
N GLN A 150 19.36 7.61 -33.63
CA GLN A 150 18.39 6.62 -33.23
C GLN A 150 19.05 5.53 -32.36
N LEU A 151 18.41 5.21 -31.25
CA LEU A 151 18.84 4.20 -30.30
C LEU A 151 18.51 2.78 -30.78
N LYS A 152 19.48 1.89 -30.67
CA LYS A 152 19.37 0.45 -30.88
C LYS A 152 19.88 -0.33 -29.67
N ILE A 153 19.05 -1.23 -29.14
CA ILE A 153 19.41 -2.15 -28.05
C ILE A 153 20.07 -3.38 -28.70
N LEU A 154 21.22 -3.80 -28.16
CA LEU A 154 22.01 -4.93 -28.62
C LEU A 154 21.89 -6.10 -27.63
N ASP A 155 22.30 -7.30 -28.05
CA ASP A 155 22.61 -8.47 -27.20
C ASP A 155 21.54 -8.87 -26.18
N PHE A 156 20.29 -9.10 -26.63
CA PHE A 156 19.23 -9.63 -25.78
C PHE A 156 19.60 -10.99 -25.17
N GLY A 157 19.49 -11.10 -23.86
CA GLY A 157 19.30 -12.35 -23.09
C GLY A 157 20.38 -13.45 -23.14
N LEU A 158 21.45 -13.28 -23.88
CA LEU A 158 22.46 -14.33 -24.13
C LEU A 158 23.36 -14.64 -22.92
N ALA A 159 23.27 -13.86 -21.85
CA ALA A 159 24.25 -13.85 -20.76
C ALA A 159 23.99 -14.86 -19.62
N GLN A 160 22.76 -15.24 -19.36
CA GLN A 160 22.41 -16.08 -18.20
C GLN A 160 22.22 -17.58 -18.51
N MET A 161 22.56 -18.02 -19.71
CA MET A 161 22.36 -19.41 -20.13
C MET A 161 23.53 -20.34 -19.90
N THR A 162 24.61 -19.83 -19.34
CA THR A 162 25.89 -20.52 -19.33
C THR A 162 26.18 -21.29 -18.04
N GLU A 163 25.38 -21.21 -17.00
CA GLU A 163 25.51 -22.01 -15.80
C GLU A 163 24.20 -22.65 -15.38
N PRO A 164 24.14 -23.99 -15.14
CA PRO A 164 23.05 -24.59 -14.43
C PRO A 164 23.09 -24.08 -12.99
N PHE A 165 21.96 -23.62 -12.47
CA PHE A 165 21.77 -23.31 -11.05
C PHE A 165 22.10 -24.59 -10.24
N ASP A 166 23.28 -24.67 -9.65
CA ASP A 166 23.62 -25.66 -8.64
C ASP A 166 23.15 -25.07 -7.29
N GLU A 167 22.12 -25.64 -6.68
CA GLU A 167 21.56 -25.22 -5.40
C GLU A 167 22.59 -25.23 -4.24
N ASN A 168 23.81 -25.73 -4.48
CA ASN A 168 24.91 -25.82 -3.50
C ASN A 168 26.14 -25.00 -3.84
N ALA A 169 26.13 -24.16 -4.89
CA ALA A 169 27.28 -23.32 -5.22
C ALA A 169 27.31 -22.05 -4.36
N ASP A 170 28.42 -21.89 -3.61
CA ASP A 170 28.66 -20.68 -2.81
C ASP A 170 28.60 -19.41 -3.69
N THR A 171 27.87 -18.40 -3.20
CA THR A 171 27.65 -17.05 -3.78
C THR A 171 28.95 -16.35 -4.23
N VAL A 172 30.09 -16.83 -3.77
CA VAL A 172 31.44 -16.30 -4.05
C VAL A 172 31.91 -16.58 -5.49
N ASN A 173 31.48 -17.68 -6.11
CA ASN A 173 31.90 -18.03 -7.48
C ASN A 173 31.13 -17.30 -8.58
N LEU A 174 29.85 -16.96 -8.33
CA LEU A 174 29.03 -16.12 -9.22
C LEU A 174 29.60 -14.68 -9.31
N THR A 175 30.09 -14.15 -8.21
CA THR A 175 30.64 -12.78 -8.15
C THR A 175 31.93 -12.59 -8.93
N ALA A 176 32.72 -13.61 -9.08
CA ALA A 176 34.04 -13.51 -9.77
C ALA A 176 33.89 -13.43 -11.31
N SER A 177 32.97 -14.18 -11.91
CA SER A 177 32.72 -14.13 -13.36
C SER A 177 31.91 -12.88 -13.78
N MET A 178 30.99 -12.41 -12.93
CA MET A 178 30.18 -11.22 -13.19
C MET A 178 30.90 -9.88 -12.98
N SER A 179 31.91 -9.83 -12.11
CA SER A 179 32.73 -8.64 -11.87
C SER A 179 33.56 -8.20 -13.07
N VAL A 180 33.89 -9.12 -13.95
CA VAL A 180 34.71 -8.87 -15.15
C VAL A 180 33.88 -8.20 -16.26
N SER A 181 32.56 -8.33 -16.27
CA SER A 181 31.71 -7.86 -17.40
C SER A 181 31.16 -6.46 -17.27
N GLY A 182 31.32 -5.76 -16.14
CA GLY A 182 30.80 -4.40 -15.91
C GLY A 182 29.28 -4.28 -15.78
N THR A 183 28.57 -5.41 -15.65
CA THR A 183 27.09 -5.48 -15.61
C THR A 183 26.51 -5.26 -14.21
N LEU A 184 27.25 -5.63 -13.18
CA LEU A 184 26.77 -5.63 -11.79
C LEU A 184 26.04 -4.35 -11.33
N PRO A 185 26.49 -3.11 -11.67
CA PRO A 185 25.79 -1.89 -11.26
C PRO A 185 24.38 -1.67 -11.83
N TYR A 186 23.95 -2.49 -12.80
CA TYR A 186 22.66 -2.40 -13.48
C TYR A 186 21.75 -3.60 -13.16
N MET A 187 22.24 -4.59 -12.40
CA MET A 187 21.46 -5.78 -12.04
C MET A 187 20.34 -5.43 -11.08
N ALA A 188 19.18 -6.04 -11.29
CA ALA A 188 18.05 -5.90 -10.40
C ALA A 188 18.25 -6.69 -9.09
N PRO A 189 17.72 -6.21 -7.95
CA PRO A 189 17.85 -6.88 -6.66
C PRO A 189 17.40 -8.35 -6.65
N GLU A 190 16.30 -8.69 -7.35
CA GLU A 190 15.78 -10.04 -7.48
C GLU A 190 16.76 -10.98 -8.18
N ILE A 191 17.50 -10.49 -9.19
CA ILE A 191 18.54 -11.28 -9.86
C ILE A 191 19.69 -11.58 -8.89
N LEU A 192 20.10 -10.59 -8.07
CA LEU A 192 21.16 -10.75 -7.08
C LEU A 192 20.77 -11.69 -5.92
N ARG A 193 19.46 -11.84 -5.65
CA ARG A 193 18.92 -12.79 -4.66
C ARG A 193 18.65 -14.17 -5.22
N ALA A 194 18.93 -14.41 -6.52
CA ALA A 194 18.56 -15.61 -7.23
C ALA A 194 17.04 -15.92 -7.23
N GLU A 195 16.22 -14.89 -7.20
CA GLU A 195 14.76 -14.98 -7.31
C GLU A 195 14.34 -15.00 -8.79
N ASP A 196 13.10 -15.47 -9.07
CA ASP A 196 12.56 -15.44 -10.43
C ASP A 196 12.43 -14.02 -10.95
N ALA A 197 13.20 -13.69 -11.99
CA ALA A 197 13.21 -12.36 -12.60
C ALA A 197 12.31 -12.31 -13.84
N ASP A 198 11.39 -11.33 -13.86
CA ASP A 198 10.51 -11.04 -14.99
C ASP A 198 10.93 -9.77 -15.76
N ALA A 199 10.06 -9.26 -16.63
CA ALA A 199 10.29 -8.04 -17.42
C ALA A 199 10.59 -6.79 -16.57
N ARG A 200 10.28 -6.79 -15.28
CA ARG A 200 10.55 -5.68 -14.35
C ARG A 200 12.03 -5.58 -13.95
N ALA A 201 12.79 -6.64 -14.15
CA ALA A 201 14.26 -6.59 -14.02
C ALA A 201 14.89 -5.69 -15.10
N ASP A 202 14.37 -5.70 -16.33
CA ASP A 202 14.79 -4.78 -17.39
C ASP A 202 14.38 -3.33 -17.08
N ILE A 203 13.26 -3.12 -16.38
CA ILE A 203 12.82 -1.79 -15.95
C ILE A 203 13.78 -1.20 -14.91
N TRP A 204 14.26 -2.00 -13.96
CA TRP A 204 15.32 -1.59 -13.04
C TRP A 204 16.58 -1.20 -13.79
N ALA A 205 17.04 -2.04 -14.69
CA ALA A 205 18.24 -1.78 -15.48
C ALA A 205 18.10 -0.49 -16.32
N ALA A 206 16.91 -0.28 -16.91
CA ALA A 206 16.59 0.96 -17.62
C ALA A 206 16.57 2.18 -16.69
N GLY A 207 16.09 2.04 -15.46
CA GLY A 207 16.18 3.06 -14.42
C GLY A 207 17.61 3.44 -14.09
N ALA A 208 18.52 2.45 -13.98
CA ALA A 208 19.95 2.67 -13.76
C ALA A 208 20.63 3.38 -14.95
N VAL A 209 20.24 3.03 -16.18
CA VAL A 209 20.71 3.72 -17.41
C VAL A 209 20.19 5.15 -17.47
N LEU A 210 18.91 5.39 -17.16
CA LEU A 210 18.31 6.75 -17.07
C LEU A 210 19.01 7.59 -16.01
N TYR A 211 19.32 7.02 -14.87
CA TYR A 211 20.09 7.68 -13.80
C TYR A 211 21.46 8.13 -14.31
N GLU A 212 22.18 7.23 -14.99
CA GLU A 212 23.53 7.56 -15.51
C GLU A 212 23.47 8.58 -16.63
N MET A 213 22.48 8.53 -17.54
CA MET A 213 22.25 9.57 -18.52
C MET A 213 21.97 10.95 -17.87
N ALA A 214 21.20 10.95 -16.79
CA ALA A 214 20.79 12.17 -16.11
C ALA A 214 21.89 12.80 -15.26
N THR A 215 22.79 11.99 -14.67
CA THR A 215 23.79 12.45 -13.68
C THR A 215 25.23 12.37 -14.17
N GLY A 216 25.52 11.61 -15.23
CA GLY A 216 26.87 11.24 -15.65
C GLY A 216 27.58 10.29 -14.69
N LYS A 217 26.86 9.71 -13.71
CA LYS A 217 27.40 8.79 -12.71
C LYS A 217 26.48 7.57 -12.60
N ARG A 218 27.05 6.42 -12.27
CA ARG A 218 26.28 5.21 -11.96
C ARG A 218 25.44 5.41 -10.70
N ALA A 219 24.30 4.79 -10.64
CA ALA A 219 23.43 4.80 -9.46
C ALA A 219 24.12 4.16 -8.24
N PHE A 220 24.92 3.11 -8.47
CA PHE A 220 25.69 2.36 -7.47
C PHE A 220 27.17 2.31 -7.87
N PRO A 221 27.99 3.33 -7.50
CA PRO A 221 29.30 3.58 -8.09
C PRO A 221 30.49 2.96 -7.34
N ASP A 222 30.36 1.82 -6.68
CA ASP A 222 31.47 1.23 -5.94
C ASP A 222 32.46 0.46 -6.83
N LYS A 223 33.69 0.28 -6.32
CA LYS A 223 34.74 -0.46 -7.01
C LYS A 223 34.82 -1.94 -6.60
N GLN A 224 34.28 -2.28 -5.42
CA GLN A 224 34.26 -3.66 -4.91
C GLN A 224 32.93 -4.31 -5.19
N PRO A 225 32.87 -5.47 -5.85
CA PRO A 225 31.62 -6.15 -6.20
C PRO A 225 30.68 -6.38 -5.01
N SER A 226 31.22 -6.80 -3.86
CA SER A 226 30.43 -7.01 -2.64
C SER A 226 29.75 -5.73 -2.14
N MET A 227 30.41 -4.57 -2.25
CA MET A 227 29.83 -3.29 -1.85
C MET A 227 28.77 -2.80 -2.84
N VAL A 228 28.93 -3.12 -4.14
CA VAL A 228 27.90 -2.82 -5.15
C VAL A 228 26.65 -3.67 -4.88
N ILE A 229 26.82 -4.97 -4.59
CA ILE A 229 25.72 -5.86 -4.24
C ILE A 229 24.98 -5.36 -2.98
N ASP A 230 25.75 -5.05 -1.93
CA ASP A 230 25.18 -4.53 -0.67
C ASP A 230 24.43 -3.20 -0.91
N ALA A 231 25.00 -2.31 -1.72
CA ALA A 231 24.35 -1.04 -2.07
C ALA A 231 23.03 -1.25 -2.84
N ILE A 232 22.99 -2.14 -3.83
CA ILE A 232 21.78 -2.44 -4.59
C ILE A 232 20.69 -3.05 -3.69
N LEU A 233 21.09 -3.95 -2.78
CA LEU A 233 20.15 -4.67 -1.92
C LEU A 233 19.60 -3.82 -0.77
N HIS A 234 20.38 -2.84 -0.24
CA HIS A 234 20.06 -2.19 1.03
C HIS A 234 20.00 -0.66 1.00
N TYR A 235 20.64 0.03 0.01
CA TYR A 235 20.75 1.50 0.03
C TYR A 235 20.16 2.16 -1.21
N ASP A 236 19.41 3.25 -1.04
CA ASP A 236 18.91 4.06 -2.15
C ASP A 236 20.06 4.81 -2.83
N PRO A 237 20.03 4.95 -4.16
CA PRO A 237 21.00 5.78 -4.85
C PRO A 237 20.82 7.25 -4.45
N VAL A 238 21.92 8.02 -4.51
CA VAL A 238 21.86 9.47 -4.27
C VAL A 238 20.85 10.10 -5.25
N ARG A 239 19.97 10.96 -4.75
CA ARG A 239 18.96 11.60 -5.60
C ARG A 239 19.57 12.31 -6.79
N PRO A 240 19.10 12.08 -8.02
CA PRO A 240 19.62 12.68 -9.24
C PRO A 240 19.75 14.20 -9.19
N THR A 241 18.79 14.91 -8.59
CA THR A 241 18.80 16.38 -8.46
C THR A 241 19.92 16.90 -7.55
N LEU A 242 20.40 16.12 -6.59
CA LEU A 242 21.54 16.48 -5.75
C LEU A 242 22.88 16.42 -6.51
N ILE A 243 22.96 15.61 -7.56
CA ILE A 243 24.15 15.46 -8.41
C ILE A 243 24.09 16.43 -9.59
N ASN A 244 22.93 16.55 -10.22
CA ASN A 244 22.69 17.44 -11.36
C ASN A 244 21.43 18.31 -11.09
N PRO A 245 21.59 19.51 -10.53
CA PRO A 245 20.47 20.44 -10.25
C PRO A 245 19.68 20.91 -11.48
N LYS A 246 20.09 20.56 -12.69
CA LYS A 246 19.37 20.90 -13.94
C LYS A 246 18.25 19.89 -14.25
N ILE A 247 18.16 18.81 -13.50
CA ILE A 247 17.09 17.81 -13.64
C ILE A 247 15.87 18.30 -12.89
N THR A 248 14.69 18.09 -13.48
CA THR A 248 13.42 18.42 -12.83
C THR A 248 13.02 17.34 -11.82
N LEU A 249 12.35 17.74 -10.73
CA LEU A 249 11.81 16.78 -9.74
C LEU A 249 10.90 15.69 -10.34
N PRO A 250 10.03 15.99 -11.34
CA PRO A 250 9.26 14.94 -12.00
C PRO A 250 10.13 13.91 -12.74
N PHE A 251 11.25 14.29 -13.34
CA PHE A 251 12.15 13.32 -13.98
C PHE A 251 12.92 12.50 -12.95
N GLU A 252 13.35 13.10 -11.83
CA GLU A 252 13.91 12.36 -10.70
C GLU A 252 12.92 11.32 -10.19
N ALA A 253 11.64 11.69 -9.99
CA ALA A 253 10.62 10.78 -9.51
C ALA A 253 10.42 9.55 -10.42
N VAL A 254 10.51 9.73 -11.75
CA VAL A 254 10.45 8.63 -12.72
C VAL A 254 11.65 7.69 -12.56
N ILE A 255 12.86 8.23 -12.41
CA ILE A 255 14.09 7.44 -12.22
C ILE A 255 14.03 6.68 -10.90
N VAL A 256 13.65 7.34 -9.81
CA VAL A 256 13.55 6.72 -8.47
C VAL A 256 12.50 5.60 -8.46
N LYS A 257 11.34 5.78 -9.09
CA LYS A 257 10.32 4.75 -9.21
C LYS A 257 10.81 3.53 -10.02
N ALA A 258 11.58 3.75 -11.08
CA ALA A 258 12.16 2.65 -11.86
C ALA A 258 13.21 1.86 -11.05
N LEU A 259 13.90 2.53 -10.11
CA LEU A 259 14.90 1.96 -9.19
C LEU A 259 14.33 1.58 -7.81
N ASP A 260 13.04 1.32 -7.70
CA ASP A 260 12.48 0.75 -6.47
C ASP A 260 12.94 -0.73 -6.34
N ARG A 261 13.42 -1.13 -5.15
CA ARG A 261 13.90 -2.51 -4.90
C ARG A 261 12.82 -3.54 -4.97
N ASP A 262 11.59 -3.14 -4.66
CA ASP A 262 10.42 -4.00 -4.76
C ASP A 262 9.89 -3.96 -6.21
N PRO A 263 9.92 -5.09 -6.95
CA PRO A 263 9.42 -5.14 -8.31
C PRO A 263 7.96 -4.68 -8.44
N ASP A 264 7.13 -4.87 -7.39
CA ASP A 264 5.72 -4.50 -7.40
C ASP A 264 5.51 -2.98 -7.28
N ARG A 265 6.51 -2.24 -6.80
CA ARG A 265 6.49 -0.77 -6.72
C ARG A 265 7.10 -0.08 -7.94
N ARG A 266 7.81 -0.81 -8.78
CA ARG A 266 8.34 -0.29 -10.03
C ARG A 266 7.21 -0.05 -11.05
N TYR A 267 7.57 0.44 -12.20
CA TYR A 267 6.69 0.37 -13.36
C TYR A 267 6.43 -1.09 -13.70
N GLN A 268 5.16 -1.44 -13.95
CA GLN A 268 4.79 -2.84 -14.22
C GLN A 268 4.99 -3.23 -15.69
N SER A 269 5.29 -2.27 -16.56
CA SER A 269 5.64 -2.51 -17.97
C SER A 269 6.55 -1.40 -18.51
N ALA A 270 7.36 -1.73 -19.51
CA ALA A 270 8.14 -0.76 -20.26
C ALA A 270 7.25 0.32 -20.91
N ARG A 271 5.99 -0.02 -21.24
CA ARG A 271 4.99 0.93 -21.75
C ARG A 271 4.64 2.01 -20.71
N GLU A 272 4.43 1.66 -19.46
CA GLU A 272 4.11 2.64 -18.41
C GLU A 272 5.24 3.64 -18.24
N LEU A 273 6.47 3.17 -18.12
CA LEU A 273 7.65 4.03 -18.00
C LEU A 273 7.79 4.93 -19.25
N ARG A 274 7.59 4.37 -20.45
CA ARG A 274 7.63 5.17 -21.70
C ARG A 274 6.60 6.29 -21.72
N VAL A 275 5.36 6.03 -21.28
CA VAL A 275 4.29 7.03 -21.24
C VAL A 275 4.65 8.18 -20.29
N ASP A 276 5.23 7.92 -19.13
CA ASP A 276 5.62 8.96 -18.20
C ASP A 276 6.81 9.79 -18.73
N LEU A 277 7.78 9.17 -19.39
CA LEU A 277 8.86 9.89 -20.08
C LEU A 277 8.32 10.77 -21.22
N GLN A 278 7.33 10.31 -21.99
CA GLN A 278 6.66 11.10 -23.04
C GLN A 278 5.91 12.31 -22.49
N ARG A 279 5.22 12.16 -21.35
CA ARG A 279 4.56 13.28 -20.65
C ARG A 279 5.54 14.34 -20.21
N LEU A 280 6.69 13.94 -19.68
CA LEU A 280 7.75 14.86 -19.27
C LEU A 280 8.37 15.60 -20.47
N LEU A 281 8.57 14.91 -21.59
CA LEU A 281 9.10 15.50 -22.81
C LEU A 281 8.13 16.55 -23.37
N ALA A 282 6.83 16.23 -23.48
CA ALA A 282 5.78 17.15 -23.93
C ALA A 282 5.66 18.39 -23.01
N GLY A 283 5.75 18.21 -21.68
CA GLY A 283 5.77 19.31 -20.72
C GLY A 283 6.99 20.22 -20.85
N SER A 284 8.15 19.68 -21.23
CA SER A 284 9.38 20.47 -21.48
C SER A 284 9.31 21.27 -22.80
N GLU A 285 8.59 20.80 -23.81
CA GLU A 285 8.39 21.50 -25.07
C GLU A 285 7.47 22.73 -24.93
N ILE A 286 6.41 22.62 -24.11
CA ILE A 286 5.53 23.74 -23.79
C ILE A 286 6.29 24.85 -23.05
N ALA A 287 7.22 24.52 -22.15
CA ALA A 287 8.03 25.48 -21.42
C ALA A 287 9.09 26.17 -22.30
N THR A 288 9.63 25.49 -23.31
CA THR A 288 10.61 26.09 -24.27
C THR A 288 9.92 26.96 -25.30
N ASP A 289 8.73 26.63 -25.76
CA ASP A 289 7.97 27.50 -26.70
C ASP A 289 7.51 28.81 -26.06
N THR A 290 7.13 28.77 -24.76
CA THR A 290 6.77 29.99 -24.01
C THR A 290 7.96 30.91 -23.78
N LEU A 291 9.19 30.41 -23.66
CA LEU A 291 10.40 31.22 -23.50
C LEU A 291 10.93 31.79 -24.83
N HIS A 292 10.66 31.17 -25.97
CA HIS A 292 11.04 31.70 -27.30
C HIS A 292 10.03 32.73 -27.82
N GLN A 293 8.76 32.62 -27.46
CA GLN A 293 7.74 33.61 -27.87
C GLN A 293 7.80 34.93 -27.09
N SER A 294 8.45 34.96 -25.92
CA SER A 294 8.60 36.18 -25.12
C SER A 294 9.71 37.15 -25.64
N LYS A 295 10.64 36.66 -26.47
CA LYS A 295 11.75 37.54 -27.01
C LYS A 295 11.50 38.14 -28.39
N VAL A 296 10.43 37.80 -29.10
CA VAL A 296 10.14 38.31 -30.45
C VAL A 296 8.98 39.30 -30.48
N ARG A 297 8.36 39.63 -29.37
CA ARG A 297 7.11 40.42 -29.34
C ARG A 297 7.25 41.90 -28.91
N GLU A 298 8.46 42.47 -28.95
CA GLU A 298 8.66 43.87 -28.55
C GLU A 298 8.81 44.88 -29.68
N ILE A 299 8.69 44.48 -30.97
CA ILE A 299 8.69 45.42 -32.10
C ILE A 299 7.58 45.05 -33.10
N ALA A 300 6.51 45.73 -33.01
CA ALA A 300 5.41 46.00 -33.94
C ALA A 300 4.05 45.58 -33.48
N THR A 301 3.24 46.50 -32.99
CA THR A 301 1.85 46.67 -33.43
C THR A 301 1.09 47.75 -32.66
N ARG A 302 0.82 48.84 -33.28
CA ARG A 302 -0.38 49.66 -33.03
C ARG A 302 -1.15 49.69 -34.36
N GLY A 303 -2.18 48.87 -34.52
CA GLY A 303 -3.02 49.04 -35.68
C GLY A 303 -4.03 47.95 -36.07
N ARG A 304 -4.09 46.78 -35.35
CA ARG A 304 -4.97 45.71 -35.85
C ARG A 304 -5.85 44.99 -34.80
N GLN A 305 -6.12 45.63 -33.66
CA GLN A 305 -6.76 44.98 -32.50
C GLN A 305 -8.29 44.90 -32.53
N ARG A 306 -9.02 45.50 -33.48
CA ARG A 306 -10.50 45.43 -33.43
C ARG A 306 -11.17 44.36 -34.28
N LYS A 307 -10.44 43.70 -35.21
CA LYS A 307 -11.01 42.58 -35.99
C LYS A 307 -10.58 41.14 -35.50
N LEU A 308 -9.58 41.05 -34.61
CA LEU A 308 -9.13 39.77 -34.08
C LEU A 308 -9.88 39.34 -32.83
N VAL A 309 -10.42 40.30 -32.05
CA VAL A 309 -11.16 39.97 -30.79
C VAL A 309 -12.51 39.30 -31.09
N SER A 310 -13.18 39.68 -32.17
CA SER A 310 -14.45 39.05 -32.57
C SER A 310 -14.25 37.68 -33.21
N ALA A 311 -13.13 37.40 -33.89
CA ALA A 311 -12.81 36.09 -34.42
C ALA A 311 -12.34 35.12 -33.32
N LEU A 312 -11.57 35.59 -32.34
CA LEU A 312 -11.15 34.78 -31.18
C LEU A 312 -12.31 34.43 -30.25
N ALA A 313 -13.26 35.33 -30.02
CA ALA A 313 -14.47 35.05 -29.26
C ALA A 313 -15.37 34.03 -29.96
N GLY A 314 -15.47 34.06 -31.31
CA GLY A 314 -16.19 33.06 -32.09
C GLY A 314 -15.52 31.68 -32.01
N VAL A 315 -14.19 31.62 -32.17
CA VAL A 315 -13.42 30.37 -32.05
C VAL A 315 -13.47 29.80 -30.63
N LEU A 316 -13.45 30.65 -29.58
CA LEU A 316 -13.55 30.23 -28.19
C LEU A 316 -14.95 29.67 -27.86
N LEU A 317 -16.02 30.32 -28.40
CA LEU A 317 -17.40 29.82 -28.24
C LEU A 317 -17.63 28.51 -29.02
N VAL A 318 -17.08 28.38 -30.22
CA VAL A 318 -17.12 27.13 -30.99
C VAL A 318 -16.26 26.06 -30.31
N GLY A 319 -15.08 26.40 -29.79
CA GLY A 319 -14.24 25.50 -29.02
C GLY A 319 -14.90 25.02 -27.72
N LEU A 320 -15.59 25.93 -27.00
CA LEU A 320 -16.37 25.58 -25.81
C LEU A 320 -17.63 24.74 -26.18
N ALA A 321 -18.30 25.05 -27.27
CA ALA A 321 -19.43 24.27 -27.75
C ALA A 321 -19.00 22.86 -28.25
N ILE A 322 -17.87 22.77 -28.97
CA ILE A 322 -17.26 21.48 -29.36
C ILE A 322 -16.75 20.74 -28.13
N GLY A 323 -16.09 21.42 -27.18
CA GLY A 323 -15.66 20.83 -25.92
C GLY A 323 -16.84 20.34 -25.08
N TYR A 324 -17.94 21.07 -25.05
CA TYR A 324 -19.19 20.65 -24.39
C TYR A 324 -19.86 19.46 -25.10
N LEU A 325 -19.91 19.47 -26.43
CA LEU A 325 -20.44 18.38 -27.25
C LEU A 325 -19.53 17.12 -27.19
N VAL A 326 -18.21 17.29 -27.25
CA VAL A 326 -17.23 16.20 -27.08
C VAL A 326 -17.31 15.62 -25.68
N LYS A 327 -17.45 16.45 -24.63
CA LYS A 327 -17.67 15.98 -23.25
C LYS A 327 -18.99 15.25 -23.06
N ARG A 328 -19.97 15.52 -23.94
CA ARG A 328 -21.28 14.86 -23.93
C ARG A 328 -21.34 13.55 -24.73
N TRP A 329 -20.42 13.37 -25.71
CA TRP A 329 -20.43 12.25 -26.67
C TRP A 329 -19.28 11.27 -26.55
N LEU A 330 -18.17 11.65 -25.90
CA LEU A 330 -17.13 10.69 -25.54
C LEU A 330 -17.49 10.11 -24.16
N PRO A 331 -17.65 8.78 -24.03
CA PRO A 331 -17.62 8.16 -22.72
C PRO A 331 -16.22 8.42 -22.17
N VAL A 332 -16.13 9.24 -21.12
CA VAL A 332 -14.92 9.39 -20.33
C VAL A 332 -14.57 7.99 -19.84
N PRO A 333 -13.38 7.45 -20.06
CA PRO A 333 -12.96 6.23 -19.39
C PRO A 333 -12.72 6.58 -17.93
N ASN A 334 -13.80 6.66 -17.14
CA ASN A 334 -13.72 6.74 -15.70
C ASN A 334 -13.37 5.36 -15.16
N GLY A 335 -12.10 5.07 -15.04
CA GLY A 335 -11.58 3.94 -14.27
C GLY A 335 -11.70 4.14 -12.76
N HIS A 336 -12.69 4.86 -12.25
CA HIS A 336 -13.00 4.88 -10.82
C HIS A 336 -14.01 3.76 -10.54
N GLN A 337 -13.52 2.74 -9.84
CA GLN A 337 -14.36 1.70 -9.27
C GLN A 337 -15.44 2.34 -8.42
N LYS A 338 -16.72 1.98 -8.64
CA LYS A 338 -17.84 2.53 -7.88
C LYS A 338 -17.93 1.87 -6.52
N ILE A 339 -18.24 2.64 -5.48
CA ILE A 339 -18.38 2.13 -4.11
C ILE A 339 -19.87 2.07 -3.76
N LEU A 340 -20.32 0.88 -3.34
CA LEU A 340 -21.70 0.59 -2.91
C LEU A 340 -21.71 0.28 -1.41
N ALA A 341 -22.59 0.93 -0.66
CA ALA A 341 -22.97 0.49 0.68
C ALA A 341 -24.37 -0.16 0.65
N VAL A 342 -24.54 -1.24 1.41
CA VAL A 342 -25.84 -1.87 1.65
C VAL A 342 -26.22 -1.57 3.09
N LEU A 343 -27.17 -0.65 3.28
CA LEU A 343 -27.64 -0.29 4.62
C LEU A 343 -28.43 -1.45 5.24
N PRO A 344 -28.48 -1.52 6.58
CA PRO A 344 -29.34 -2.46 7.28
C PRO A 344 -30.78 -2.38 6.79
N ILE A 345 -31.39 -3.53 6.49
CA ILE A 345 -32.79 -3.59 6.06
C ILE A 345 -33.68 -3.14 7.21
N GLU A 346 -34.35 -2.01 7.04
CA GLU A 346 -35.31 -1.47 8.02
C GLU A 346 -36.56 -2.35 8.09
N THR A 347 -36.96 -2.76 9.29
CA THR A 347 -38.17 -3.57 9.47
C THR A 347 -39.35 -2.72 9.92
N VAL A 348 -40.48 -2.90 9.26
CA VAL A 348 -41.72 -2.26 9.64
C VAL A 348 -42.40 -3.10 10.70
N GLY A 349 -42.24 -2.74 11.99
CA GLY A 349 -42.77 -3.46 13.16
C GLY A 349 -41.76 -3.50 14.31
N GLN A 350 -42.20 -3.95 15.51
CA GLN A 350 -41.33 -4.04 16.70
C GLN A 350 -40.88 -5.47 17.03
N ASP A 351 -41.06 -6.42 16.12
CA ASP A 351 -40.70 -7.82 16.35
C ASP A 351 -39.18 -8.05 16.18
N ALA A 352 -38.52 -8.45 17.27
CA ALA A 352 -37.10 -8.67 17.32
C ALA A 352 -36.61 -9.75 16.33
N ALA A 353 -37.37 -10.81 16.10
CA ALA A 353 -37.03 -11.90 15.18
C ALA A 353 -37.06 -11.43 13.71
N THR A 354 -38.10 -10.61 13.35
CA THR A 354 -38.18 -10.00 12.02
C THR A 354 -37.03 -8.99 11.80
N ASN A 355 -36.66 -8.21 12.83
CA ASN A 355 -35.52 -7.32 12.75
C ASN A 355 -34.20 -8.08 12.54
N ALA A 356 -33.98 -9.15 13.31
CA ALA A 356 -32.81 -10.02 13.13
C ALA A 356 -32.78 -10.67 11.73
N LEU A 357 -33.95 -11.07 11.18
CA LEU A 357 -34.03 -11.55 9.79
C LEU A 357 -33.59 -10.48 8.79
N GLY A 358 -34.07 -9.24 8.94
CA GLY A 358 -33.67 -8.11 8.07
C GLY A 358 -32.17 -7.85 8.10
N LEU A 359 -31.57 -7.83 9.31
CA LEU A 359 -30.14 -7.65 9.51
C LEU A 359 -29.32 -8.81 8.89
N GLY A 360 -29.73 -10.06 9.13
CA GLY A 360 -29.06 -11.23 8.57
C GLY A 360 -29.17 -11.29 7.03
N LEU A 361 -30.32 -10.89 6.47
CA LEU A 361 -30.45 -10.74 5.02
C LEU A 361 -29.52 -9.65 4.47
N THR A 362 -29.32 -8.55 5.21
CA THR A 362 -28.33 -7.51 4.82
C THR A 362 -26.93 -8.10 4.71
N GLU A 363 -26.50 -8.88 5.69
CA GLU A 363 -25.16 -9.50 5.70
C GLU A 363 -24.99 -10.46 4.51
N THR A 364 -25.94 -11.35 4.31
CA THR A 364 -25.85 -12.33 3.22
C THR A 364 -26.02 -11.71 1.84
N LEU A 365 -26.85 -10.70 1.71
CA LEU A 365 -26.97 -9.89 0.49
C LEU A 365 -25.64 -9.22 0.15
N THR A 366 -25.01 -8.59 1.14
CA THR A 366 -23.70 -7.95 0.94
C THR A 366 -22.63 -8.95 0.52
N ALA A 367 -22.54 -10.11 1.18
CA ALA A 367 -21.61 -11.17 0.82
C ALA A 367 -21.81 -11.64 -0.63
N LYS A 368 -23.05 -11.87 -1.06
CA LYS A 368 -23.37 -12.25 -2.45
C LYS A 368 -23.05 -11.12 -3.44
N LEU A 369 -23.28 -9.85 -3.09
CA LEU A 369 -22.91 -8.72 -3.94
C LEU A 369 -21.36 -8.57 -4.07
N VAL A 370 -20.59 -8.86 -3.01
CA VAL A 370 -19.13 -8.93 -3.08
C VAL A 370 -18.68 -10.03 -4.05
N GLN A 371 -19.29 -11.22 -3.98
CA GLN A 371 -18.98 -12.32 -4.92
C GLN A 371 -19.37 -12.02 -6.37
N ALA A 372 -20.46 -11.25 -6.56
CA ALA A 372 -20.94 -10.85 -7.88
C ALA A 372 -20.11 -9.74 -8.51
N SER A 373 -19.55 -8.86 -7.70
CA SER A 373 -18.80 -7.70 -8.18
C SER A 373 -17.44 -8.12 -8.73
N ASP A 374 -17.12 -7.66 -9.95
CA ASP A 374 -15.74 -7.70 -10.44
C ASP A 374 -14.91 -6.71 -9.64
N SER A 375 -13.67 -7.08 -9.33
CA SER A 375 -12.68 -6.18 -8.71
C SER A 375 -12.52 -4.84 -9.45
N ASN A 376 -13.05 -4.73 -10.67
CA ASN A 376 -12.94 -3.55 -11.52
C ASN A 376 -14.25 -2.73 -11.71
N SER A 377 -15.41 -3.21 -11.24
CA SER A 377 -16.68 -2.53 -11.53
C SER A 377 -17.33 -1.85 -10.32
N VAL A 378 -17.61 -2.60 -9.27
CA VAL A 378 -18.26 -2.10 -8.05
C VAL A 378 -17.59 -2.73 -6.83
N GLN A 379 -17.19 -1.92 -5.88
CA GLN A 379 -16.69 -2.35 -4.58
C GLN A 379 -17.82 -2.22 -3.55
N VAL A 380 -18.05 -3.25 -2.75
CA VAL A 380 -19.09 -3.25 -1.73
C VAL A 380 -18.46 -3.06 -0.35
N VAL A 381 -19.00 -2.14 0.46
CA VAL A 381 -18.55 -1.90 1.84
C VAL A 381 -19.01 -3.05 2.73
N ALA A 382 -18.14 -3.56 3.59
CA ALA A 382 -18.46 -4.64 4.49
C ALA A 382 -19.53 -4.22 5.54
N PRO A 383 -20.51 -5.07 5.89
CA PRO A 383 -21.57 -4.73 6.85
C PRO A 383 -21.02 -4.38 8.23
N ARG A 384 -19.94 -5.02 8.63
CA ARG A 384 -19.24 -4.74 9.89
C ARG A 384 -18.70 -3.31 9.93
N ASP A 385 -18.10 -2.83 8.84
CA ASP A 385 -17.55 -1.47 8.77
C ASP A 385 -18.67 -0.43 8.89
N LEU A 386 -19.80 -0.66 8.21
CA LEU A 386 -20.99 0.22 8.32
C LEU A 386 -21.50 0.30 9.76
N ARG A 387 -21.57 -0.85 10.45
CA ARG A 387 -21.98 -0.91 11.86
C ARG A 387 -20.98 -0.21 12.76
N ASP A 388 -19.69 -0.54 12.68
CA ASP A 388 -18.64 0.00 13.56
C ASP A 388 -18.53 1.53 13.41
N GLN A 389 -18.92 2.06 12.24
CA GLN A 389 -19.03 3.50 11.99
C GLN A 389 -20.43 4.08 12.26
N LYS A 390 -21.39 3.26 12.71
CA LYS A 390 -22.79 3.65 12.99
C LYS A 390 -23.46 4.34 11.80
N VAL A 391 -23.22 3.83 10.60
CA VAL A 391 -23.78 4.34 9.35
C VAL A 391 -25.25 3.92 9.25
N GLN A 392 -26.16 4.91 9.19
CA GLN A 392 -27.60 4.69 9.11
C GLN A 392 -28.24 5.30 7.86
N THR A 393 -27.55 6.24 7.20
CA THR A 393 -28.10 6.98 6.06
C THR A 393 -27.12 6.97 4.88
N ALA A 394 -27.63 7.28 3.68
CA ALA A 394 -26.80 7.47 2.49
C ALA A 394 -25.77 8.61 2.68
N ALA A 395 -26.12 9.63 3.44
CA ALA A 395 -25.20 10.72 3.79
C ALA A 395 -24.05 10.23 4.67
N ASP A 396 -24.37 9.39 5.67
CA ASP A 396 -23.35 8.79 6.54
C ASP A 396 -22.42 7.86 5.73
N ALA A 397 -23.00 6.98 4.89
CA ALA A 397 -22.24 6.07 4.05
C ALA A 397 -21.29 6.82 3.13
N ARG A 398 -21.73 7.93 2.56
CA ARG A 398 -20.85 8.78 1.75
C ARG A 398 -19.76 9.44 2.58
N ARG A 399 -20.10 10.00 3.73
CA ARG A 399 -19.13 10.70 4.59
C ARG A 399 -18.05 9.75 5.11
N GLU A 400 -18.45 8.55 5.55
CA GLU A 400 -17.52 7.60 6.16
C GLU A 400 -16.75 6.75 5.13
N PHE A 401 -17.37 6.44 3.97
CA PHE A 401 -16.81 5.51 2.99
C PHE A 401 -16.68 6.06 1.56
N GLY A 402 -17.05 7.31 1.32
CA GLY A 402 -16.98 7.90 -0.02
C GLY A 402 -17.87 7.21 -1.05
N THR A 403 -18.96 6.57 -0.62
CA THR A 403 -19.83 5.76 -1.49
C THR A 403 -20.38 6.55 -2.67
N ASP A 404 -20.48 5.90 -3.83
CA ASP A 404 -21.22 6.43 -4.98
C ASP A 404 -22.70 6.07 -4.90
N TYR A 405 -22.98 4.84 -4.44
CA TYR A 405 -24.35 4.30 -4.34
C TYR A 405 -24.61 3.72 -2.97
N VAL A 406 -25.86 3.81 -2.57
CA VAL A 406 -26.37 3.18 -1.35
C VAL A 406 -27.61 2.38 -1.69
N LEU A 407 -27.65 1.13 -1.26
CA LEU A 407 -28.84 0.29 -1.31
C LEU A 407 -29.56 0.42 0.03
N GLU A 408 -30.69 1.08 0.03
CA GLU A 408 -31.63 1.18 1.15
C GLU A 408 -32.74 0.15 0.95
N SER A 409 -33.17 -0.52 2.00
CA SER A 409 -34.24 -1.51 1.88
C SER A 409 -35.14 -1.52 3.12
N SER A 410 -36.42 -1.81 2.92
CA SER A 410 -37.37 -2.02 4.01
C SER A 410 -38.05 -3.37 3.88
N LEU A 411 -38.25 -4.06 5.01
CA LEU A 411 -38.93 -5.36 5.11
C LEU A 411 -40.23 -5.23 5.92
N GLN A 412 -41.28 -5.73 5.35
CA GLN A 412 -42.60 -5.86 6.01
C GLN A 412 -43.05 -7.31 5.96
N ARG A 413 -43.40 -7.88 7.11
CA ARG A 413 -44.00 -9.23 7.23
C ARG A 413 -45.48 -9.12 7.52
N SER A 414 -46.31 -9.77 6.73
CA SER A 414 -47.76 -9.87 6.94
C SER A 414 -48.17 -11.32 6.81
N GLY A 415 -48.27 -12.01 7.96
CA GLY A 415 -48.55 -13.45 7.99
C GLY A 415 -47.48 -14.28 7.27
N GLN A 416 -47.86 -14.95 6.20
CA GLN A 416 -46.97 -15.78 5.39
C GLN A 416 -46.33 -15.03 4.22
N VAL A 417 -46.54 -13.72 4.09
CA VAL A 417 -45.98 -12.92 3.01
C VAL A 417 -44.94 -11.95 3.57
N ILE A 418 -43.75 -11.97 2.98
CA ILE A 418 -42.71 -10.96 3.18
C ILE A 418 -42.69 -10.06 1.93
N ARG A 419 -42.73 -8.76 2.18
CA ARG A 419 -42.51 -7.72 1.16
C ARG A 419 -41.23 -6.96 1.49
N ILE A 420 -40.32 -6.89 0.49
CA ILE A 420 -39.09 -6.09 0.60
C ILE A 420 -39.10 -5.03 -0.50
N ASN A 421 -38.94 -3.78 -0.10
CA ASN A 421 -38.70 -2.68 -1.03
C ASN A 421 -37.22 -2.33 -1.00
N CYS A 422 -36.59 -2.30 -2.18
CA CYS A 422 -35.19 -1.95 -2.34
C CYS A 422 -35.08 -0.66 -3.17
N TYR A 423 -34.26 0.26 -2.70
CA TYR A 423 -34.04 1.56 -3.34
C TYR A 423 -32.54 1.74 -3.55
N LEU A 424 -32.13 2.01 -4.80
CA LEU A 424 -30.76 2.43 -5.08
C LEU A 424 -30.71 3.95 -5.07
N VAL A 425 -29.88 4.51 -4.20
CA VAL A 425 -29.72 5.94 -3.99
C VAL A 425 -28.34 6.37 -4.46
N ASP A 426 -28.25 7.42 -5.28
CA ASP A 426 -26.99 8.12 -5.55
C ASP A 426 -26.62 8.93 -4.31
N SER A 427 -25.52 8.54 -3.66
CA SER A 427 -25.11 9.10 -2.36
C SER A 427 -24.62 10.55 -2.45
N ARG A 428 -24.28 11.03 -3.66
CA ARG A 428 -23.85 12.41 -3.90
C ARG A 428 -25.03 13.37 -3.99
N THR A 429 -26.07 12.94 -4.69
CA THR A 429 -27.26 13.79 -4.95
C THR A 429 -28.42 13.49 -4.03
N HIS A 430 -28.32 12.43 -3.22
CA HIS A 430 -29.39 11.88 -2.38
C HIS A 430 -30.69 11.57 -3.16
N ARG A 431 -30.56 11.27 -4.46
CA ARG A 431 -31.68 10.92 -5.31
C ARG A 431 -31.79 9.41 -5.46
N GLN A 432 -33.01 8.90 -5.28
CA GLN A 432 -33.33 7.53 -5.65
C GLN A 432 -33.25 7.42 -7.18
N ILE A 433 -32.40 6.50 -7.66
CA ILE A 433 -32.18 6.25 -9.10
C ILE A 433 -32.88 5.00 -9.61
N ALA A 434 -33.16 4.05 -8.72
CA ALA A 434 -33.95 2.87 -9.04
C ALA A 434 -34.72 2.35 -7.83
N ALA A 435 -35.78 1.61 -8.07
CA ALA A 435 -36.57 0.93 -7.05
C ALA A 435 -37.03 -0.45 -7.53
N ARG A 436 -37.17 -1.40 -6.60
CA ARG A 436 -37.76 -2.72 -6.82
C ARG A 436 -38.56 -3.14 -5.58
N THR A 437 -39.68 -3.77 -5.80
CA THR A 437 -40.47 -4.42 -4.75
C THR A 437 -40.48 -5.92 -4.98
N ILE A 438 -40.23 -6.69 -3.95
CA ILE A 438 -40.18 -8.14 -3.93
C ILE A 438 -41.25 -8.63 -2.98
N GLU A 439 -42.06 -9.58 -3.44
CA GLU A 439 -43.02 -10.29 -2.61
C GLU A 439 -42.77 -11.79 -2.68
N ALA A 440 -42.62 -12.43 -1.56
CA ALA A 440 -42.38 -13.85 -1.48
C ALA A 440 -43.02 -14.49 -0.25
N ASP A 441 -43.20 -15.82 -0.26
CA ASP A 441 -43.62 -16.61 0.89
C ASP A 441 -42.53 -16.58 1.98
N ALA A 442 -42.91 -16.29 3.20
CA ALA A 442 -42.03 -16.24 4.37
C ALA A 442 -41.33 -17.57 4.63
N GLY A 443 -41.90 -18.68 4.21
CA GLY A 443 -41.30 -20.01 4.35
C GLY A 443 -40.15 -20.32 3.37
N ASP A 444 -39.89 -19.46 2.36
CA ASP A 444 -38.83 -19.66 1.36
C ASP A 444 -37.78 -18.53 1.41
N THR A 445 -37.01 -18.52 2.51
CA THR A 445 -35.96 -17.50 2.74
C THR A 445 -34.86 -17.47 1.65
N PHE A 446 -34.58 -18.62 1.01
CA PHE A 446 -33.63 -18.68 -0.12
C PHE A 446 -34.15 -17.89 -1.32
N LYS A 447 -35.44 -18.09 -1.67
CA LYS A 447 -36.04 -17.35 -2.77
C LYS A 447 -36.09 -15.86 -2.52
N ILE A 448 -36.40 -15.45 -1.27
CA ILE A 448 -36.34 -14.06 -0.83
C ILE A 448 -34.96 -13.47 -1.10
N GLN A 449 -33.92 -14.13 -0.59
CA GLN A 449 -32.55 -13.67 -0.75
C GLN A 449 -32.13 -13.57 -2.23
N ASP A 450 -32.41 -14.61 -3.03
CA ASP A 450 -32.03 -14.61 -4.44
C ASP A 450 -32.76 -13.52 -5.23
N GLN A 451 -34.02 -13.24 -4.92
CA GLN A 451 -34.78 -12.14 -5.53
C GLN A 451 -34.24 -10.78 -5.13
N VAL A 452 -33.83 -10.59 -3.86
CA VAL A 452 -33.21 -9.33 -3.40
C VAL A 452 -31.86 -9.11 -4.06
N VAL A 453 -31.02 -10.16 -4.13
CA VAL A 453 -29.72 -10.09 -4.83
C VAL A 453 -29.90 -9.71 -6.29
N ASN A 454 -30.81 -10.40 -7.01
CA ASN A 454 -31.06 -10.11 -8.42
C ASN A 454 -31.61 -8.69 -8.62
N ALA A 455 -32.53 -8.24 -7.76
CA ALA A 455 -33.06 -6.89 -7.82
C ALA A 455 -31.97 -5.84 -7.58
N ALA A 456 -31.06 -6.05 -6.62
CA ALA A 456 -29.93 -5.17 -6.37
C ALA A 456 -28.98 -5.11 -7.58
N LEU A 457 -28.65 -6.27 -8.16
CA LEU A 457 -27.78 -6.36 -9.35
C LEU A 457 -28.39 -5.69 -10.60
N ASP A 458 -29.73 -5.78 -10.77
CA ASP A 458 -30.43 -5.14 -11.89
C ASP A 458 -30.53 -3.62 -11.74
N MET A 459 -30.48 -3.11 -10.52
CA MET A 459 -30.49 -1.67 -10.25
C MET A 459 -29.11 -1.01 -10.39
N LEU A 460 -28.01 -1.78 -10.24
CA LEU A 460 -26.65 -1.26 -10.34
C LEU A 460 -26.30 -0.91 -11.79
N PRO A 461 -25.65 0.24 -12.05
CA PRO A 461 -25.18 0.59 -13.38
C PRO A 461 -23.97 -0.28 -13.77
N GLY A 462 -24.13 -1.12 -14.79
CA GLY A 462 -23.11 -2.01 -15.32
C GLY A 462 -23.67 -3.39 -15.72
N THR A 463 -22.99 -4.09 -16.61
CA THR A 463 -23.37 -5.47 -17.01
C THR A 463 -22.57 -6.47 -16.18
N ILE A 464 -23.25 -7.25 -15.35
CA ILE A 464 -22.66 -8.42 -14.68
C ILE A 464 -22.83 -9.63 -15.61
N GLU A 465 -21.74 -10.37 -15.84
CA GLU A 465 -21.76 -11.54 -16.73
C GLU A 465 -22.80 -12.58 -16.31
N ALA A 466 -23.57 -13.10 -17.26
CA ALA A 466 -24.65 -14.06 -17.02
C ALA A 466 -24.16 -15.34 -16.28
N GLY A 467 -22.94 -15.80 -16.54
CA GLY A 467 -22.34 -16.94 -15.86
C GLY A 467 -22.11 -16.73 -14.36
N ARG A 468 -21.78 -15.52 -13.94
CA ARG A 468 -21.63 -15.17 -12.50
C ARG A 468 -22.99 -15.12 -11.80
N ARG A 469 -24.01 -14.57 -12.43
CA ARG A 469 -25.38 -14.60 -11.86
C ARG A 469 -25.85 -16.04 -11.58
N GLN A 470 -25.49 -16.99 -12.45
CA GLN A 470 -25.84 -18.39 -12.27
C GLN A 470 -25.05 -19.05 -11.10
N ALA A 471 -23.79 -18.66 -10.91
CA ALA A 471 -22.97 -19.14 -9.78
C ALA A 471 -23.50 -18.63 -8.41
N LEU A 472 -24.08 -17.44 -8.37
CA LEU A 472 -24.68 -16.84 -7.16
C LEU A 472 -25.99 -17.53 -6.74
N ALA A 473 -26.73 -18.09 -7.71
CA ALA A 473 -27.95 -18.85 -7.48
C ALA A 473 -27.69 -20.31 -7.04
N ALA A 474 -26.40 -20.71 -6.85
CA ALA A 474 -26.08 -22.02 -6.31
C ALA A 474 -26.64 -22.16 -4.90
N ARG A 475 -27.59 -23.07 -4.73
CA ARG A 475 -28.27 -23.33 -3.45
C ARG A 475 -27.27 -23.89 -2.44
N GLN A 476 -27.32 -23.38 -1.22
CA GLN A 476 -26.76 -24.11 -0.10
C GLN A 476 -27.67 -25.32 0.19
N ASP A 477 -27.09 -26.50 0.37
CA ASP A 477 -27.81 -27.75 0.64
C ASP A 477 -28.31 -27.81 2.09
N THR A 478 -29.33 -27.02 2.43
CA THR A 478 -30.01 -27.09 3.73
C THR A 478 -31.52 -26.83 3.61
N GLN A 479 -32.29 -27.12 4.63
CA GLN A 479 -33.74 -26.91 4.67
C GLN A 479 -34.08 -25.40 4.86
N PRO A 480 -35.15 -24.87 4.24
CA PRO A 480 -35.51 -23.45 4.37
C PRO A 480 -35.67 -22.97 5.83
N ALA A 481 -36.27 -23.78 6.69
CA ALA A 481 -36.45 -23.46 8.10
C ALA A 481 -35.13 -23.40 8.89
N ALA A 482 -34.16 -24.25 8.54
CA ALA A 482 -32.80 -24.16 9.10
C ALA A 482 -32.09 -22.89 8.65
N TYR A 483 -32.26 -22.55 7.37
CA TYR A 483 -31.65 -21.36 6.81
C TYR A 483 -32.22 -20.06 7.39
N GLU A 484 -33.56 -19.97 7.60
CA GLU A 484 -34.16 -18.79 8.23
C GLU A 484 -33.62 -18.58 9.66
N ALA A 485 -33.53 -19.65 10.46
CA ALA A 485 -32.94 -19.56 11.79
C ALA A 485 -31.45 -19.14 11.74
N TYR A 486 -30.69 -19.71 10.80
CA TYR A 486 -29.28 -19.29 10.59
C TYR A 486 -29.17 -17.79 10.28
N ILE A 487 -29.99 -17.27 9.35
CA ILE A 487 -29.99 -15.86 8.98
C ILE A 487 -30.34 -14.96 10.17
N ARG A 488 -31.33 -15.36 11.01
CA ARG A 488 -31.65 -14.60 12.24
C ARG A 488 -30.49 -14.63 13.23
N GLY A 489 -29.83 -15.78 13.40
CA GLY A 489 -28.63 -15.90 14.22
C GLY A 489 -27.51 -14.94 13.77
N ARG A 490 -27.25 -14.86 12.47
CA ARG A 490 -26.31 -13.88 11.88
C ARG A 490 -26.75 -12.44 12.16
N GLY A 491 -28.03 -12.14 11.98
CA GLY A 491 -28.59 -10.81 12.24
C GLY A 491 -28.43 -10.37 13.69
N TYR A 492 -28.67 -11.24 14.66
CA TYR A 492 -28.40 -10.91 16.07
C TYR A 492 -26.93 -10.60 16.34
N LEU A 493 -25.99 -11.31 15.69
CA LEU A 493 -24.56 -11.02 15.84
C LEU A 493 -24.14 -9.67 15.25
N LEU A 494 -24.89 -9.08 14.33
CA LEU A 494 -24.61 -7.74 13.86
C LEU A 494 -24.85 -6.65 14.93
N GLU A 495 -25.64 -6.94 15.96
CA GLU A 495 -25.89 -6.04 17.11
C GLU A 495 -25.40 -6.69 18.43
N TYR A 496 -24.24 -7.33 18.44
CA TYR A 496 -23.70 -8.05 19.61
C TYR A 496 -23.43 -7.16 20.82
N GLU A 497 -23.40 -5.84 20.66
CA GLU A 497 -23.25 -4.87 21.77
C GLU A 497 -24.39 -4.97 22.79
N LYS A 498 -25.55 -5.50 22.36
CA LYS A 498 -26.66 -5.86 23.24
C LYS A 498 -26.44 -7.31 23.74
N PRO A 499 -26.17 -7.53 25.05
CA PRO A 499 -25.84 -8.88 25.58
C PRO A 499 -26.88 -9.94 25.25
N GLU A 500 -28.16 -9.55 25.23
CA GLU A 500 -29.28 -10.43 24.89
C GLU A 500 -29.22 -10.94 23.45
N ASN A 501 -28.62 -10.19 22.53
CA ASN A 501 -28.51 -10.58 21.12
C ASN A 501 -27.52 -11.74 20.94
N ILE A 502 -26.49 -11.84 21.78
CA ILE A 502 -25.56 -12.97 21.76
C ILE A 502 -26.29 -14.26 22.18
N ASP A 503 -27.10 -14.19 23.24
CA ASP A 503 -27.87 -15.33 23.70
C ASP A 503 -28.97 -15.74 22.66
N ASN A 504 -29.61 -14.77 22.02
CA ASN A 504 -30.56 -14.99 20.93
C ASN A 504 -29.86 -15.62 19.71
N ALA A 505 -28.67 -15.15 19.31
CA ALA A 505 -27.91 -15.73 18.22
C ALA A 505 -27.56 -17.21 18.50
N ILE A 506 -27.11 -17.51 19.72
CA ILE A 506 -26.84 -18.89 20.15
C ILE A 506 -28.10 -19.75 20.02
N ALA A 507 -29.26 -19.29 20.48
CA ALA A 507 -30.51 -20.03 20.39
C ALA A 507 -30.92 -20.33 18.94
N GLU A 508 -30.77 -19.35 18.05
CA GLU A 508 -31.08 -19.49 16.61
C GLU A 508 -30.11 -20.45 15.90
N PHE A 509 -28.81 -20.39 16.18
CA PHE A 509 -27.86 -21.38 15.64
C PHE A 509 -28.10 -22.77 16.18
N GLN A 510 -28.47 -22.93 17.45
CA GLN A 510 -28.86 -24.20 18.00
C GLN A 510 -30.16 -24.74 17.36
N GLN A 511 -31.12 -23.88 17.08
CA GLN A 511 -32.32 -24.26 16.34
C GLN A 511 -31.98 -24.68 14.90
N THR A 512 -31.07 -23.96 14.23
CA THR A 512 -30.56 -24.39 12.93
C THR A 512 -29.97 -25.77 12.96
N ILE A 513 -29.08 -26.06 13.92
CA ILE A 513 -28.40 -27.35 14.12
C ILE A 513 -29.41 -28.47 14.46
N LYS A 514 -30.48 -28.16 15.18
CA LYS A 514 -31.56 -29.09 15.49
C LYS A 514 -32.33 -29.52 14.24
N VAL A 515 -32.55 -28.58 13.28
CA VAL A 515 -33.24 -28.83 12.01
C VAL A 515 -32.31 -29.53 11.02
N ASP A 516 -31.06 -29.05 10.91
CA ASP A 516 -30.03 -29.60 10.05
C ASP A 516 -28.69 -29.75 10.79
N PRO A 517 -28.44 -30.95 11.37
CA PRO A 517 -27.21 -31.25 12.14
C PRO A 517 -25.92 -31.20 11.31
N ASN A 518 -26.01 -31.19 9.99
CA ASN A 518 -24.83 -31.16 9.08
C ASN A 518 -24.54 -29.81 8.51
N TYR A 519 -25.31 -28.79 8.86
CA TYR A 519 -25.11 -27.45 8.33
C TYR A 519 -23.89 -26.71 8.97
N ALA A 520 -22.69 -26.86 8.38
CA ALA A 520 -21.43 -26.37 8.91
C ALA A 520 -21.42 -24.86 9.25
N PRO A 521 -22.05 -23.94 8.44
CA PRO A 521 -22.07 -22.51 8.77
C PRO A 521 -22.76 -22.21 10.13
N ALA A 522 -23.74 -22.99 10.54
CA ALA A 522 -24.38 -22.77 11.85
C ALA A 522 -23.44 -23.05 13.02
N TYR A 523 -22.58 -24.06 12.91
CA TYR A 523 -21.56 -24.32 13.92
C TYR A 523 -20.48 -23.22 13.94
N ALA A 524 -20.08 -22.67 12.77
CA ALA A 524 -19.17 -21.55 12.71
C ALA A 524 -19.76 -20.30 13.39
N GLY A 525 -21.02 -19.95 13.06
CA GLY A 525 -21.76 -18.86 13.72
C GLY A 525 -21.94 -19.06 15.21
N LEU A 526 -22.24 -20.29 15.65
CA LEU A 526 -22.33 -20.63 17.08
C LEU A 526 -20.99 -20.45 17.80
N GLY A 527 -19.89 -20.85 17.16
CA GLY A 527 -18.55 -20.64 17.68
C GLY A 527 -18.20 -19.15 17.77
N GLU A 528 -18.56 -18.36 16.78
CA GLU A 528 -18.39 -16.90 16.77
C GLU A 528 -19.20 -16.25 17.91
N ALA A 529 -20.47 -16.66 18.10
CA ALA A 529 -21.30 -16.15 19.18
C ALA A 529 -20.69 -16.42 20.57
N TYR A 530 -20.21 -17.65 20.82
CA TYR A 530 -19.51 -17.97 22.07
C TYR A 530 -18.21 -17.19 22.24
N TRP A 531 -17.45 -17.00 21.16
CA TRP A 531 -16.22 -16.20 21.16
C TRP A 531 -16.49 -14.76 21.53
N ILE A 532 -17.48 -14.12 20.91
CA ILE A 532 -17.89 -12.75 21.21
C ILE A 532 -18.33 -12.63 22.68
N GLY A 533 -19.13 -13.58 23.17
CA GLY A 533 -19.57 -13.62 24.56
C GLY A 533 -18.41 -13.75 25.56
N TYR A 534 -17.38 -14.54 25.24
CA TYR A 534 -16.15 -14.62 26.02
C TYR A 534 -15.39 -13.30 26.02
N GLN A 535 -15.18 -12.71 24.86
CA GLN A 535 -14.32 -11.53 24.67
C GLN A 535 -14.99 -10.25 25.17
N GLN A 536 -16.26 -10.02 24.84
CA GLN A 536 -16.96 -8.76 25.06
C GLN A 536 -17.72 -8.72 26.39
N LEU A 537 -18.31 -9.84 26.78
CA LEU A 537 -19.10 -9.92 28.00
C LEU A 537 -18.33 -10.55 29.19
N ASN A 538 -17.03 -10.83 29.01
CA ASN A 538 -16.15 -11.43 30.00
C ASN A 538 -16.75 -12.73 30.61
N ARG A 539 -17.49 -13.50 29.79
CA ARG A 539 -18.04 -14.79 30.20
C ARG A 539 -16.90 -15.82 30.31
N GLY A 540 -16.92 -16.65 31.31
CA GLY A 540 -15.82 -17.51 31.74
C GLY A 540 -15.30 -18.50 30.68
N LYS A 541 -14.25 -19.23 31.04
CA LYS A 541 -13.51 -20.17 30.17
C LYS A 541 -14.42 -21.21 29.46
N ASP A 542 -15.54 -21.59 30.04
CA ASP A 542 -16.51 -22.50 29.40
C ASP A 542 -17.01 -21.98 28.03
N TRP A 543 -17.08 -20.65 27.85
CA TRP A 543 -17.50 -20.07 26.58
C TRP A 543 -16.41 -20.20 25.53
N LEU A 544 -15.15 -20.06 25.94
CA LEU A 544 -14.01 -20.29 25.07
C LEU A 544 -13.93 -21.73 24.59
N ASP A 545 -14.16 -22.69 25.51
CA ASP A 545 -14.15 -24.13 25.21
C ASP A 545 -15.32 -24.48 24.24
N LYS A 546 -16.51 -23.88 24.44
CA LYS A 546 -17.66 -24.05 23.53
C LYS A 546 -17.38 -23.41 22.17
N ALA A 547 -16.76 -22.23 22.11
CA ALA A 547 -16.34 -21.61 20.87
C ALA A 547 -15.42 -22.53 20.07
N SER A 548 -14.34 -23.01 20.72
CA SER A 548 -13.38 -23.93 20.10
C SER A 548 -14.03 -25.18 19.56
N ALA A 549 -14.90 -25.84 20.38
CA ALA A 549 -15.61 -27.04 19.98
C ALA A 549 -16.55 -26.83 18.78
N SER A 550 -17.25 -25.70 18.76
CA SER A 550 -18.16 -25.34 17.67
C SER A 550 -17.40 -25.04 16.37
N CYS A 551 -16.32 -24.25 16.40
CA CYS A 551 -15.48 -23.99 15.22
C CYS A 551 -14.88 -25.31 14.68
N GLN A 552 -14.38 -26.18 15.55
CA GLN A 552 -13.83 -27.48 15.17
C GLN A 552 -14.89 -28.39 14.54
N LYS A 553 -16.14 -28.38 15.08
CA LYS A 553 -17.25 -29.10 14.50
C LYS A 553 -17.61 -28.60 13.11
N ALA A 554 -17.64 -27.26 12.89
CA ALA A 554 -17.83 -26.66 11.57
C ALA A 554 -16.81 -27.22 10.57
N LEU A 555 -15.52 -27.16 10.90
CA LEU A 555 -14.44 -27.68 10.06
C LEU A 555 -14.49 -29.19 9.81
N SER A 556 -14.96 -29.98 10.79
CA SER A 556 -15.14 -31.42 10.62
C SER A 556 -16.29 -31.78 9.67
N LEU A 557 -17.31 -30.94 9.55
CA LEU A 557 -18.44 -31.11 8.65
C LEU A 557 -18.12 -30.61 7.23
N SER A 558 -17.38 -29.53 7.12
CA SER A 558 -16.96 -28.95 5.84
C SER A 558 -15.60 -28.27 5.96
N SER A 559 -14.58 -28.84 5.34
CA SER A 559 -13.25 -28.23 5.22
C SER A 559 -13.19 -27.09 4.18
N SER A 560 -14.28 -26.85 3.46
CA SER A 560 -14.39 -25.76 2.48
C SER A 560 -15.17 -24.54 3.01
N THR A 561 -15.37 -24.43 4.33
CA THR A 561 -16.10 -23.33 4.97
C THR A 561 -15.10 -22.28 5.49
N PRO A 562 -14.92 -21.10 4.82
CA PRO A 562 -13.99 -20.06 5.26
C PRO A 562 -14.27 -19.57 6.69
N ASP A 563 -15.57 -19.43 7.05
CA ASP A 563 -16.02 -18.98 8.37
C ASP A 563 -15.55 -19.91 9.50
N GLY A 564 -15.46 -21.22 9.24
CA GLY A 564 -14.94 -22.20 10.21
C GLY A 564 -13.47 -21.94 10.54
N TYR A 565 -12.66 -21.65 9.55
CA TYR A 565 -11.25 -21.29 9.74
C TYR A 565 -11.09 -19.94 10.40
N THR A 566 -11.86 -18.93 10.00
CA THR A 566 -11.86 -17.61 10.63
C THR A 566 -12.25 -17.69 12.11
N CYS A 567 -13.30 -18.45 12.42
CA CYS A 567 -13.74 -18.74 13.78
C CYS A 567 -12.62 -19.38 14.63
N MET A 568 -11.97 -20.43 14.12
CA MET A 568 -10.86 -21.08 14.82
C MET A 568 -9.65 -20.13 14.96
N GLY A 569 -9.35 -19.34 13.93
CA GLY A 569 -8.31 -18.31 13.97
C GLY A 569 -8.54 -17.32 15.12
N ASN A 570 -9.76 -16.80 15.27
CA ASN A 570 -10.13 -15.87 16.35
C ASN A 570 -9.93 -16.49 17.74
N VAL A 571 -10.34 -17.73 17.95
CA VAL A 571 -10.15 -18.45 19.21
C VAL A 571 -8.67 -18.63 19.53
N LEU A 572 -7.87 -19.04 18.54
CA LEU A 572 -6.43 -19.23 18.69
C LEU A 572 -5.70 -17.90 18.95
N PHE A 573 -6.06 -16.85 18.23
CA PHE A 573 -5.49 -15.51 18.42
C PHE A 573 -5.75 -15.00 19.85
N GLY A 574 -7.01 -15.08 20.31
CA GLY A 574 -7.38 -14.60 21.64
C GLY A 574 -6.83 -15.45 22.78
N THR A 575 -6.36 -16.67 22.49
CA THR A 575 -5.66 -17.52 23.46
C THR A 575 -4.14 -17.43 23.37
N GLY A 576 -3.60 -16.50 22.59
CA GLY A 576 -2.16 -16.24 22.43
C GLY A 576 -1.43 -17.27 21.57
N LYS A 577 -2.15 -18.13 20.83
CA LYS A 577 -1.57 -19.13 19.92
C LYS A 577 -1.45 -18.55 18.51
N TYR A 578 -0.66 -17.48 18.39
CA TYR A 578 -0.62 -16.61 17.21
C TYR A 578 -0.17 -17.34 15.93
N GLU A 579 0.84 -18.23 16.00
CA GLU A 579 1.31 -18.98 14.84
C GLU A 579 0.22 -19.93 14.30
N GLN A 580 -0.55 -20.53 15.19
CA GLN A 580 -1.67 -21.39 14.79
C GLN A 580 -2.82 -20.56 14.22
N ALA A 581 -3.06 -19.35 14.75
CA ALA A 581 -4.06 -18.41 14.21
C ALA A 581 -3.70 -17.99 12.79
N VAL A 582 -2.41 -17.67 12.53
CA VAL A 582 -1.89 -17.38 11.19
C VAL A 582 -2.28 -18.47 10.20
N ALA A 583 -2.03 -19.75 10.53
CA ALA A 583 -2.36 -20.85 9.63
C ALA A 583 -3.86 -20.94 9.34
N GLN A 584 -4.72 -20.70 10.33
CA GLN A 584 -6.19 -20.74 10.13
C GLN A 584 -6.67 -19.59 9.25
N TYR A 585 -6.18 -18.37 9.47
CA TYR A 585 -6.54 -17.22 8.64
C TYR A 585 -6.04 -17.36 7.19
N GLN A 586 -4.85 -17.95 6.98
CA GLN A 586 -4.38 -18.28 5.64
C GLN A 586 -5.32 -19.26 4.93
N HIS A 587 -5.74 -20.34 5.59
CA HIS A 587 -6.70 -21.28 5.03
C HIS A 587 -8.05 -20.62 4.71
N ALA A 588 -8.54 -19.71 5.57
CA ALA A 588 -9.75 -18.94 5.27
C ALA A 588 -9.60 -18.12 3.98
N LEU A 589 -8.43 -17.50 3.78
CA LEU A 589 -8.13 -16.68 2.61
C LEU A 589 -7.87 -17.50 1.34
N ASP A 590 -7.33 -18.72 1.46
CA ASP A 590 -7.21 -19.65 0.32
C ASP A 590 -8.59 -20.05 -0.22
N LEU A 591 -9.60 -20.15 0.66
CA LEU A 591 -10.98 -20.50 0.29
C LEU A 591 -11.80 -19.27 -0.15
N ASP A 592 -11.59 -18.11 0.47
CA ASP A 592 -12.24 -16.86 0.15
C ASP A 592 -11.21 -15.71 0.17
N ALA A 593 -10.59 -15.51 -0.99
CA ALA A 593 -9.57 -14.48 -1.19
C ALA A 593 -10.12 -13.05 -1.08
N ASN A 594 -11.44 -12.84 -0.95
CA ASN A 594 -12.07 -11.53 -0.76
C ASN A 594 -12.47 -11.26 0.70
N ASN A 595 -12.08 -12.11 1.64
CA ASN A 595 -12.40 -11.98 3.05
C ASN A 595 -11.49 -10.94 3.73
N ASP A 596 -11.91 -9.67 3.72
CA ASP A 596 -11.16 -8.55 4.31
C ASP A 596 -10.89 -8.74 5.80
N TYR A 597 -11.86 -9.27 6.52
CA TYR A 597 -11.72 -9.51 7.95
C TYR A 597 -10.58 -10.49 8.24
N ALA A 598 -10.52 -11.59 7.48
CA ALA A 598 -9.44 -12.54 7.61
C ALA A 598 -8.07 -11.94 7.26
N PHE A 599 -7.98 -11.04 6.28
CA PHE A 599 -6.73 -10.31 5.98
C PHE A 599 -6.28 -9.42 7.14
N GLY A 600 -7.19 -8.63 7.72
CA GLY A 600 -6.86 -7.80 8.89
C GLY A 600 -6.36 -8.65 10.06
N GLN A 601 -7.09 -9.73 10.39
CA GLN A 601 -6.72 -10.64 11.49
C GLN A 601 -5.42 -11.39 11.22
N LEU A 602 -5.14 -11.77 9.97
CA LEU A 602 -3.88 -12.39 9.58
C LEU A 602 -2.70 -11.42 9.80
N ALA A 603 -2.85 -10.16 9.40
CA ALA A 603 -1.82 -9.15 9.59
C ALA A 603 -1.56 -8.88 11.08
N ASP A 604 -2.62 -8.76 11.89
CA ASP A 604 -2.52 -8.63 13.35
C ASP A 604 -1.81 -9.85 13.98
N ALA A 605 -2.15 -11.06 13.50
CA ALA A 605 -1.51 -12.29 13.98
C ALA A 605 -0.02 -12.32 13.63
N TYR A 606 0.37 -11.94 12.42
CA TYR A 606 1.78 -11.81 12.03
C TYR A 606 2.51 -10.78 12.89
N GLN A 607 1.90 -9.65 13.20
CA GLN A 607 2.48 -8.64 14.09
C GLN A 607 2.73 -9.20 15.50
N LYS A 608 1.78 -9.97 16.04
CA LYS A 608 1.93 -10.64 17.35
C LYS A 608 3.01 -11.72 17.37
N VAL A 609 3.23 -12.42 16.28
CA VAL A 609 4.34 -13.37 16.10
C VAL A 609 5.69 -12.65 15.94
N GLY A 610 5.69 -11.34 15.69
CA GLY A 610 6.89 -10.56 15.39
C GLY A 610 7.33 -10.64 13.93
N ASN A 611 6.51 -11.24 13.05
CA ASN A 611 6.79 -11.27 11.62
C ASN A 611 6.27 -10.01 10.93
N ILE A 612 7.00 -8.91 11.15
CA ILE A 612 6.64 -7.58 10.67
C ILE A 612 6.53 -7.52 9.14
N SER A 613 7.43 -8.21 8.44
CA SER A 613 7.43 -8.27 6.97
C SER A 613 6.18 -8.97 6.41
N ALA A 614 5.75 -10.08 7.02
CA ALA A 614 4.54 -10.78 6.59
C ALA A 614 3.26 -9.98 6.92
N ALA A 615 3.23 -9.26 8.05
CA ALA A 615 2.13 -8.36 8.39
C ALA A 615 1.98 -7.25 7.34
N GLU A 616 3.09 -6.60 6.98
CA GLU A 616 3.12 -5.57 5.94
C GLU A 616 2.65 -6.12 4.58
N ALA A 617 3.14 -7.30 4.19
CA ALA A 617 2.74 -7.95 2.95
C ALA A 617 1.23 -8.27 2.92
N ALA A 618 0.64 -8.72 4.04
CA ALA A 618 -0.79 -8.99 4.14
C ALA A 618 -1.62 -7.71 3.95
N TYR A 619 -1.23 -6.59 4.58
CA TYR A 619 -1.90 -5.30 4.36
C TYR A 619 -1.77 -4.81 2.92
N LYS A 620 -0.58 -4.91 2.31
CA LYS A 620 -0.36 -4.55 0.90
C LYS A 620 -1.19 -5.43 -0.04
N LYS A 621 -1.33 -6.72 0.29
CA LYS A 621 -2.21 -7.62 -0.47
C LYS A 621 -3.66 -7.16 -0.40
N ALA A 622 -4.16 -6.79 0.78
CA ALA A 622 -5.50 -6.21 0.93
C ALA A 622 -5.67 -4.94 0.08
N ILE A 623 -4.67 -4.05 0.06
CA ILE A 623 -4.68 -2.86 -0.81
C ILE A 623 -4.73 -3.25 -2.29
N SER A 624 -3.93 -4.23 -2.73
CA SER A 624 -3.92 -4.66 -4.14
C SER A 624 -5.28 -5.19 -4.61
N MET A 625 -6.05 -5.78 -3.70
CA MET A 625 -7.39 -6.29 -3.98
C MET A 625 -8.45 -5.19 -3.98
N ARG A 626 -8.28 -4.17 -3.11
CA ARG A 626 -9.22 -3.06 -2.95
C ARG A 626 -8.53 -1.70 -2.98
N PRO A 627 -7.93 -1.32 -4.12
CA PRO A 627 -7.10 -0.11 -4.22
C PRO A 627 -7.86 1.21 -4.04
N GLN A 628 -9.20 1.19 -4.10
CA GLN A 628 -10.05 2.35 -3.88
C GLN A 628 -10.71 2.35 -2.48
N TYR A 629 -10.45 1.34 -1.64
CA TYR A 629 -11.04 1.22 -0.31
C TYR A 629 -10.11 1.81 0.75
N TRP A 630 -10.48 2.98 1.27
CA TRP A 630 -9.64 3.75 2.18
C TRP A 630 -9.25 3.00 3.47
N ALA A 631 -10.12 2.09 3.97
CA ALA A 631 -9.89 1.42 5.24
C ALA A 631 -8.61 0.58 5.25
N VAL A 632 -8.28 -0.10 4.14
CA VAL A 632 -7.05 -0.91 4.05
C VAL A 632 -5.79 -0.04 4.13
N TYR A 633 -5.84 1.20 3.61
CA TYR A 633 -4.75 2.17 3.79
C TYR A 633 -4.68 2.67 5.23
N SER A 634 -5.82 2.83 5.89
CA SER A 634 -5.87 3.22 7.31
C SER A 634 -5.22 2.15 8.20
N TRP A 635 -5.47 0.85 7.94
CA TRP A 635 -4.83 -0.25 8.67
C TRP A 635 -3.32 -0.26 8.46
N LEU A 636 -2.85 -0.17 7.22
CA LEU A 636 -1.42 -0.11 6.93
C LEU A 636 -0.77 1.15 7.51
N GLY A 637 -1.48 2.29 7.50
CA GLY A 637 -1.02 3.54 8.13
C GLY A 637 -0.84 3.39 9.64
N ALA A 638 -1.80 2.75 10.33
CA ALA A 638 -1.70 2.44 11.75
C ALA A 638 -0.54 1.48 12.05
N PHE A 639 -0.40 0.42 11.24
CA PHE A 639 0.73 -0.50 11.34
C PHE A 639 2.09 0.22 11.23
N TYR A 640 2.26 1.10 10.24
CA TYR A 640 3.49 1.88 10.10
C TYR A 640 3.71 2.84 11.28
N ALA A 641 2.64 3.43 11.82
CA ALA A 641 2.73 4.28 13.01
C ALA A 641 3.23 3.50 14.23
N ASP A 642 2.71 2.29 14.44
CA ASP A 642 3.15 1.38 15.53
C ASP A 642 4.62 0.97 15.39
N GLN A 643 5.15 0.91 14.17
CA GLN A 643 6.56 0.65 13.89
C GLN A 643 7.43 1.92 13.89
N ALA A 644 6.89 3.07 14.31
CA ALA A 644 7.53 4.39 14.25
C ALA A 644 7.98 4.83 12.85
N GLN A 645 7.41 4.24 11.80
CA GLN A 645 7.66 4.56 10.39
C GLN A 645 6.73 5.71 9.96
N TYR A 646 6.87 6.88 10.58
CA TYR A 646 5.92 7.98 10.46
C TYR A 646 5.75 8.51 9.03
N ASN A 647 6.82 8.58 8.22
CA ASN A 647 6.73 9.00 6.82
C ASN A 647 5.79 8.09 6.00
N GLN A 648 5.89 6.77 6.19
CA GLN A 648 5.05 5.79 5.51
C GLN A 648 3.60 5.85 6.04
N ALA A 649 3.44 6.01 7.36
CA ALA A 649 2.13 6.21 7.97
C ALA A 649 1.43 7.46 7.40
N ALA A 650 2.15 8.59 7.29
CA ALA A 650 1.62 9.83 6.71
C ALA A 650 1.21 9.65 5.24
N GLU A 651 1.97 8.88 4.45
CA GLU A 651 1.60 8.56 3.07
C GLU A 651 0.28 7.78 3.00
N MET A 652 0.13 6.76 3.82
CA MET A 652 -1.08 5.95 3.87
C MET A 652 -2.30 6.78 4.31
N PHE A 653 -2.18 7.57 5.38
CA PHE A 653 -3.29 8.41 5.84
C PHE A 653 -3.60 9.56 4.86
N ARG A 654 -2.61 10.07 4.12
CA ARG A 654 -2.86 11.02 3.02
C ARG A 654 -3.69 10.34 1.92
N LYS A 655 -3.38 9.05 1.62
CA LYS A 655 -4.19 8.28 0.67
C LYS A 655 -5.63 8.08 1.17
N VAL A 656 -5.84 7.90 2.47
CA VAL A 656 -7.19 7.89 3.07
C VAL A 656 -7.93 9.19 2.79
N THR A 657 -7.29 10.36 2.99
CA THR A 657 -7.94 11.67 2.74
C THR A 657 -8.21 11.94 1.26
N GLU A 658 -7.43 11.35 0.34
CA GLU A 658 -7.68 11.42 -1.10
C GLU A 658 -8.89 10.55 -1.52
N LEU A 659 -8.98 9.32 -1.00
CA LEU A 659 -10.03 8.37 -1.35
C LEU A 659 -11.38 8.72 -0.69
N ALA A 660 -11.34 9.23 0.52
CA ALA A 660 -12.51 9.63 1.30
C ALA A 660 -12.33 11.05 1.89
N PRO A 661 -12.50 12.13 1.06
CA PRO A 661 -12.23 13.51 1.48
C PRO A 661 -13.12 14.03 2.62
N ASP A 662 -14.25 13.37 2.87
CA ASP A 662 -15.17 13.71 3.94
C ASP A 662 -14.99 12.83 5.20
N ASN A 663 -14.00 11.93 5.19
CA ASN A 663 -13.67 11.06 6.32
C ASN A 663 -12.76 11.80 7.33
N TYR A 664 -13.34 12.25 8.44
CA TYR A 664 -12.62 12.98 9.48
C TYR A 664 -11.44 12.20 10.10
N ARG A 665 -11.52 10.84 10.15
CA ARG A 665 -10.47 9.99 10.74
C ARG A 665 -9.18 10.03 9.93
N GLY A 666 -9.27 10.07 8.60
CA GLY A 666 -8.10 10.21 7.75
C GLY A 666 -7.28 11.46 8.10
N TYR A 667 -7.97 12.58 8.30
CA TYR A 667 -7.34 13.85 8.71
C TYR A 667 -6.86 13.81 10.16
N SER A 668 -7.62 13.19 11.08
CA SER A 668 -7.21 13.04 12.49
C SER A 668 -5.93 12.24 12.63
N ASN A 669 -5.86 11.09 11.95
CA ASN A 669 -4.69 10.21 11.97
C ASN A 669 -3.48 10.88 11.31
N LEU A 670 -3.67 11.51 10.14
CA LEU A 670 -2.61 12.25 9.46
C LEU A 670 -2.05 13.38 10.34
N GLY A 671 -2.95 14.11 11.02
CA GLY A 671 -2.55 15.17 11.95
C GLY A 671 -1.77 14.63 13.14
N GLY A 672 -2.18 13.49 13.71
CA GLY A 672 -1.44 12.79 14.75
C GLY A 672 -0.03 12.41 14.32
N ILE A 673 0.13 11.86 13.10
CA ILE A 673 1.46 11.55 12.56
C ILE A 673 2.31 12.81 12.38
N TYR A 674 1.74 13.91 11.88
CA TYR A 674 2.47 15.18 11.76
C TYR A 674 2.90 15.74 13.12
N VAL A 675 2.13 15.50 14.19
CA VAL A 675 2.56 15.84 15.57
C VAL A 675 3.79 15.01 15.95
N TYR A 676 3.80 13.70 15.68
CA TYR A 676 4.97 12.83 15.97
C TYR A 676 6.20 13.21 15.14
N GLU A 677 6.02 13.70 13.91
CA GLU A 677 7.11 14.22 13.06
C GLU A 677 7.60 15.62 13.46
N GLY A 678 6.93 16.30 14.41
CA GLY A 678 7.23 17.70 14.79
C GLY A 678 6.77 18.73 13.75
N ARG A 679 5.89 18.36 12.82
CA ARG A 679 5.32 19.20 11.76
C ARG A 679 4.04 19.87 12.25
N TYR A 680 4.16 20.63 13.31
CA TYR A 680 3.02 21.20 14.02
C TYR A 680 2.12 22.14 13.18
N PRO A 681 2.65 23.03 12.29
CA PRO A 681 1.80 23.86 11.43
C PRO A 681 0.88 23.04 10.52
N GLU A 682 1.43 22.01 9.86
CA GLU A 682 0.66 21.12 8.99
C GLU A 682 -0.31 20.25 9.79
N ALA A 683 0.09 19.80 11.00
CA ALA A 683 -0.79 19.09 11.91
C ALA A 683 -2.04 19.93 12.25
N ILE A 684 -1.84 21.20 12.61
CA ILE A 684 -2.93 22.12 12.95
C ILE A 684 -3.92 22.27 11.80
N GLU A 685 -3.43 22.39 10.55
CA GLU A 685 -4.28 22.53 9.37
C GLU A 685 -5.18 21.30 9.18
N VAL A 686 -4.59 20.10 9.14
CA VAL A 686 -5.35 18.87 8.89
C VAL A 686 -6.26 18.49 10.06
N LEU A 687 -5.84 18.76 11.33
CA LEU A 687 -6.65 18.50 12.50
C LEU A 687 -7.87 19.42 12.58
N LYS A 688 -7.73 20.70 12.22
CA LYS A 688 -8.89 21.61 12.07
C LYS A 688 -9.86 21.10 11.01
N ARG A 689 -9.34 20.61 9.87
CA ARG A 689 -10.19 20.01 8.85
C ARG A 689 -10.95 18.78 9.38
N SER A 690 -10.29 17.93 10.18
CA SER A 690 -10.95 16.81 10.86
C SER A 690 -12.11 17.28 11.76
N ILE A 691 -11.88 18.31 12.56
CA ILE A 691 -12.84 18.87 13.50
C ILE A 691 -14.03 19.53 12.75
N GLU A 692 -13.77 20.24 11.65
CA GLU A 692 -14.81 20.82 10.78
C GLU A 692 -15.74 19.74 10.21
N LEU A 693 -15.16 18.62 9.77
CA LEU A 693 -15.93 17.48 9.26
C LEU A 693 -16.75 16.83 10.37
N ARG A 694 -16.13 16.58 11.52
CA ARG A 694 -16.75 16.01 12.71
C ARG A 694 -15.90 16.28 13.95
N PRO A 695 -16.42 16.99 14.96
CA PRO A 695 -15.76 17.11 16.26
C PRO A 695 -15.45 15.73 16.84
N ASN A 696 -14.18 15.48 17.15
CA ASN A 696 -13.74 14.19 17.69
C ASN A 696 -12.59 14.38 18.69
N LEU A 697 -12.52 13.46 19.66
CA LEU A 697 -11.59 13.50 20.77
C LEU A 697 -10.13 13.52 20.31
N ASP A 698 -9.78 12.63 19.38
CA ASP A 698 -8.39 12.44 18.93
C ASP A 698 -7.86 13.70 18.22
N ALA A 699 -8.68 14.32 17.37
CA ALA A 699 -8.30 15.54 16.69
C ALA A 699 -8.12 16.71 17.67
N TYR A 700 -8.97 16.86 18.67
CA TYR A 700 -8.79 17.89 19.69
C TYR A 700 -7.57 17.63 20.58
N SER A 701 -7.29 16.37 20.96
CA SER A 701 -6.11 15.99 21.72
C SER A 701 -4.82 16.30 20.96
N ASN A 702 -4.73 15.86 19.70
CA ASN A 702 -3.57 16.10 18.84
C ASN A 702 -3.39 17.59 18.52
N LEU A 703 -4.49 18.33 18.30
CA LEU A 703 -4.47 19.78 18.07
C LEU A 703 -3.93 20.51 19.31
N GLY A 704 -4.37 20.11 20.51
CA GLY A 704 -3.86 20.62 21.76
C GLY A 704 -2.37 20.38 21.92
N THR A 705 -1.90 19.16 21.62
CA THR A 705 -0.48 18.79 21.65
C THR A 705 0.35 19.62 20.65
N ALA A 706 -0.16 19.83 19.42
CA ALA A 706 0.51 20.66 18.42
C ALA A 706 0.64 22.13 18.89
N TYR A 707 -0.42 22.70 19.49
CA TYR A 707 -0.36 24.03 20.05
C TYR A 707 0.57 24.12 21.26
N PHE A 708 0.58 23.09 22.15
CA PHE A 708 1.48 23.01 23.28
C PHE A 708 2.95 23.05 22.84
N SER A 709 3.31 22.24 21.87
CA SER A 709 4.67 22.19 21.31
C SER A 709 5.09 23.51 20.65
N LEU A 710 4.14 24.28 20.12
CA LEU A 710 4.36 25.64 19.62
C LEU A 710 4.30 26.72 20.73
N ARG A 711 4.22 26.32 22.00
CA ARG A 711 4.09 27.19 23.18
C ARG A 711 2.84 28.09 23.17
N ARG A 712 1.83 27.71 22.41
CA ARG A 712 0.51 28.36 22.37
C ARG A 712 -0.40 27.75 23.42
N PHE A 713 -0.02 27.90 24.68
CA PHE A 713 -0.63 27.20 25.83
C PHE A 713 -2.13 27.52 26.00
N GLY A 714 -2.57 28.74 25.67
CA GLY A 714 -4.00 29.10 25.69
C GLY A 714 -4.83 28.32 24.70
N ASP A 715 -4.36 28.20 23.44
CA ASP A 715 -5.01 27.43 22.38
C ASP A 715 -4.97 25.93 22.68
N ALA A 716 -3.86 25.45 23.28
CA ALA A 716 -3.73 24.07 23.75
C ALA A 716 -4.78 23.74 24.81
N ALA A 717 -4.86 24.58 25.86
CA ALA A 717 -5.83 24.41 26.95
C ALA A 717 -7.28 24.40 26.43
N GLU A 718 -7.61 25.26 25.47
CA GLU A 718 -8.94 25.28 24.86
C GLU A 718 -9.23 24.01 24.04
N SER A 719 -8.26 23.54 23.24
CA SER A 719 -8.40 22.30 22.50
C SER A 719 -8.63 21.10 23.42
N PHE A 720 -7.86 20.97 24.51
CA PHE A 720 -8.04 19.88 25.47
C PHE A 720 -9.40 19.97 26.20
N ARG A 721 -9.91 21.20 26.52
CA ARG A 721 -11.26 21.36 27.08
C ARG A 721 -12.34 20.89 26.11
N GLN A 722 -12.22 21.20 24.83
CA GLN A 722 -13.17 20.71 23.82
C GLN A 722 -13.14 19.16 23.73
N GLY A 723 -11.96 18.54 23.80
CA GLY A 723 -11.81 17.09 23.91
C GLY A 723 -12.49 16.52 25.17
N ILE A 724 -12.31 17.16 26.32
CA ILE A 724 -12.93 16.77 27.60
C ILE A 724 -14.46 16.88 27.53
N GLN A 725 -15.02 17.89 26.85
CA GLN A 725 -16.47 18.00 26.66
C GLN A 725 -17.06 16.82 25.87
N LEU A 726 -16.28 16.22 24.96
CA LEU A 726 -16.70 15.04 24.22
C LEU A 726 -16.56 13.76 25.06
N ASN A 727 -15.56 13.68 25.93
CA ASN A 727 -15.33 12.55 26.84
C ASN A 727 -14.62 13.02 28.12
N ASP A 728 -15.41 13.26 29.15
CA ASP A 728 -14.94 13.74 30.45
C ASP A 728 -14.21 12.68 31.29
N ARG A 729 -14.28 11.40 30.88
CA ARG A 729 -13.56 10.28 31.51
C ARG A 729 -12.16 10.06 30.92
N ASN A 730 -11.81 10.76 29.84
CA ASN A 730 -10.47 10.66 29.27
C ASN A 730 -9.45 11.38 30.16
N TRP A 731 -8.81 10.62 31.05
CA TRP A 731 -7.85 11.14 32.03
C TRP A 731 -6.58 11.71 31.39
N VAL A 732 -6.20 11.27 30.18
CA VAL A 732 -5.05 11.79 29.44
C VAL A 732 -5.29 13.24 29.05
N ASN A 733 -6.48 13.58 28.55
CA ASN A 733 -6.82 14.97 28.22
C ASN A 733 -6.89 15.89 29.45
N TRP A 734 -7.27 15.34 30.62
CA TRP A 734 -7.19 16.10 31.87
C TRP A 734 -5.74 16.39 32.25
N GLY A 735 -4.82 15.43 32.08
CA GLY A 735 -3.39 15.63 32.29
C GLY A 735 -2.80 16.68 31.34
N ASN A 736 -3.05 16.52 30.03
CA ASN A 736 -2.59 17.48 29.02
C ASN A 736 -3.16 18.89 29.21
N LEU A 737 -4.41 19.01 29.72
CA LEU A 737 -4.96 20.30 30.14
C LEU A 737 -4.17 20.86 31.33
N GLY A 738 -3.79 20.02 32.29
CA GLY A 738 -2.92 20.38 33.39
C GLY A 738 -1.59 20.93 32.91
N ASP A 739 -0.93 20.25 31.97
CA ASP A 739 0.34 20.67 31.36
C ASP A 739 0.18 22.06 30.70
N ALA A 740 -0.83 22.27 29.90
CA ALA A 740 -1.07 23.55 29.24
C ALA A 740 -1.33 24.69 30.23
N LEU A 741 -2.13 24.42 31.29
CA LEU A 741 -2.45 25.41 32.33
C LEU A 741 -1.23 25.71 33.21
N TYR A 742 -0.34 24.75 33.47
CA TYR A 742 0.87 24.93 34.26
C TYR A 742 1.77 26.02 33.68
N TRP A 743 1.93 26.05 32.36
CA TRP A 743 2.74 27.06 31.66
C TRP A 743 2.03 28.39 31.45
N MET A 744 0.75 28.52 31.81
CA MET A 744 0.02 29.79 31.73
C MET A 744 0.19 30.61 33.04
N PRO A 745 0.58 31.89 32.97
CA PRO A 745 0.72 32.73 34.14
C PRO A 745 -0.57 32.78 34.98
N GLY A 746 -0.44 32.53 36.28
CA GLY A 746 -1.55 32.59 37.21
C GLY A 746 -2.55 31.42 37.19
N ARG A 747 -2.28 30.36 36.41
CA ARG A 747 -3.21 29.22 36.26
C ARG A 747 -2.72 27.94 36.97
N GLN A 748 -1.69 28.00 37.82
CA GLN A 748 -1.09 26.86 38.50
C GLN A 748 -2.08 26.11 39.42
N ALA A 749 -3.01 26.83 40.04
CA ALA A 749 -4.07 26.19 40.82
C ALA A 749 -5.03 25.36 39.97
N ASP A 750 -5.40 25.86 38.79
CA ASP A 750 -6.24 25.16 37.86
C ASP A 750 -5.52 23.94 37.26
N ALA A 751 -4.21 24.07 36.96
CA ALA A 751 -3.36 22.96 36.54
C ALA A 751 -3.37 21.83 37.57
N LYS A 752 -3.16 22.16 38.84
CA LYS A 752 -3.19 21.19 39.94
C LYS A 752 -4.54 20.48 40.04
N ALA A 753 -5.65 21.19 39.88
CA ALA A 753 -7.00 20.61 39.85
C ALA A 753 -7.20 19.64 38.68
N ALA A 754 -6.67 19.98 37.51
CA ALA A 754 -6.74 19.13 36.29
C ALA A 754 -5.94 17.82 36.48
N TYR A 755 -4.72 17.89 37.04
CA TYR A 755 -3.92 16.71 37.38
C TYR A 755 -4.58 15.83 38.45
N GLN A 756 -5.20 16.43 39.48
CA GLN A 756 -5.96 15.67 40.49
C GLN A 756 -7.14 14.90 39.85
N LYS A 757 -7.83 15.51 38.89
CA LYS A 757 -8.91 14.85 38.14
C LYS A 757 -8.35 13.72 37.29
N ALA A 758 -7.23 13.94 36.58
CA ALA A 758 -6.53 12.91 35.84
C ALA A 758 -6.14 11.72 36.73
N LEU A 759 -5.55 11.95 37.89
CA LEU A 759 -5.20 10.92 38.86
C LEU A 759 -6.40 10.13 39.38
N ALA A 760 -7.52 10.81 39.69
CA ALA A 760 -8.73 10.14 40.16
C ALA A 760 -9.28 9.17 39.11
N LEU A 761 -9.27 9.55 37.82
CA LEU A 761 -9.75 8.72 36.72
C LEU A 761 -8.75 7.60 36.36
N SER A 762 -7.43 7.89 36.36
CA SER A 762 -6.40 6.90 36.04
C SER A 762 -6.25 5.83 37.11
N ASN A 763 -6.49 6.14 38.39
CA ASN A 763 -6.55 5.15 39.47
C ASN A 763 -7.64 4.11 39.24
N ALA A 764 -8.84 4.53 38.81
CA ALA A 764 -9.92 3.59 38.46
C ALA A 764 -9.53 2.69 37.27
N GLN A 765 -8.81 3.21 36.29
CA GLN A 765 -8.28 2.43 35.17
C GLN A 765 -7.21 1.43 35.64
N GLN A 766 -6.32 1.83 36.53
CA GLN A 766 -5.24 0.99 37.07
C GLN A 766 -5.78 -0.17 37.93
N GLU A 767 -6.92 0.00 38.61
CA GLU A 767 -7.60 -1.10 39.28
C GLU A 767 -8.08 -2.18 38.32
N LEU A 768 -8.50 -1.80 37.11
CA LEU A 768 -8.93 -2.75 36.07
C LEU A 768 -7.73 -3.43 35.39
N ASN A 769 -6.60 -2.73 35.22
CA ASN A 769 -5.38 -3.26 34.58
C ASN A 769 -4.12 -2.91 35.41
N ALA A 770 -3.85 -3.69 36.47
CA ALA A 770 -2.76 -3.47 37.39
C ALA A 770 -1.34 -3.63 36.77
N ARG A 771 -1.22 -4.15 35.54
CA ARG A 771 0.05 -4.39 34.83
C ARG A 771 0.36 -3.38 33.72
N ASP A 772 -0.39 -2.30 33.63
CA ASP A 772 -0.16 -1.25 32.65
C ASP A 772 0.94 -0.29 33.15
N GLY A 773 2.17 -0.51 32.67
CA GLY A 773 3.34 0.29 33.02
C GLY A 773 3.24 1.71 32.47
N SER A 774 2.70 1.88 31.28
CA SER A 774 2.55 3.20 30.65
C SER A 774 1.59 4.09 31.45
N THR A 775 0.44 3.59 31.88
CA THR A 775 -0.48 4.32 32.78
C THR A 775 0.21 4.70 34.10
N LEU A 776 0.96 3.77 34.72
CA LEU A 776 1.70 4.08 35.96
C LEU A 776 2.76 5.17 35.76
N ALA A 777 3.44 5.23 34.62
CA ALA A 777 4.43 6.24 34.30
C ALA A 777 3.79 7.64 34.14
N MET A 778 2.63 7.72 33.49
CA MET A 778 1.88 8.98 33.37
C MET A 778 1.32 9.45 34.74
N MET A 779 0.83 8.52 35.58
CA MET A 779 0.42 8.83 36.93
C MET A 779 1.60 9.34 37.75
N ALA A 780 2.81 8.80 37.58
CA ALA A 780 4.01 9.27 38.28
C ALA A 780 4.31 10.75 37.95
N ASP A 781 4.14 11.14 36.69
CA ASP A 781 4.28 12.50 36.22
C ASP A 781 3.22 13.42 36.89
N TYR A 782 1.95 13.06 36.90
CA TYR A 782 0.89 13.84 37.55
C TYR A 782 1.07 13.95 39.08
N TYR A 783 1.56 12.87 39.72
CA TYR A 783 1.93 12.96 41.14
C TYR A 783 3.08 13.95 41.35
N ALA A 784 4.07 13.97 40.48
CA ALA A 784 5.17 14.93 40.53
C ALA A 784 4.65 16.37 40.40
N MET A 785 3.80 16.63 39.39
CA MET A 785 3.19 17.95 39.14
C MET A 785 2.27 18.42 40.26
N THR A 786 1.73 17.51 41.08
CA THR A 786 0.93 17.84 42.27
C THR A 786 1.72 17.91 43.56
N GLY A 787 3.05 17.65 43.51
CA GLY A 787 3.98 17.72 44.63
C GLY A 787 4.04 16.46 45.50
N GLN A 788 3.51 15.34 45.03
CA GLN A 788 3.45 14.05 45.75
C GLN A 788 4.67 13.17 45.37
N LYS A 789 5.87 13.54 45.92
CA LYS A 789 7.14 12.90 45.49
C LYS A 789 7.20 11.40 45.79
N ALA A 790 6.69 10.95 46.92
CA ALA A 790 6.75 9.54 47.32
C ALA A 790 5.92 8.64 46.38
N GLU A 791 4.70 9.08 46.04
CA GLU A 791 3.77 8.42 45.15
C GLU A 791 4.31 8.44 43.73
N ALA A 792 4.87 9.54 43.24
CA ALA A 792 5.52 9.68 41.95
C ALA A 792 6.63 8.64 41.77
N LEU A 793 7.59 8.57 42.70
CA LEU A 793 8.71 7.64 42.65
C LEU A 793 8.28 6.17 42.84
N SER A 794 7.22 5.91 43.58
CA SER A 794 6.65 4.57 43.75
C SER A 794 6.02 4.07 42.44
N SER A 795 5.15 4.90 41.83
CA SER A 795 4.49 4.58 40.54
C SER A 795 5.52 4.41 39.44
N LEU A 796 6.53 5.28 39.38
CA LEU A 796 7.60 5.21 38.39
C LEU A 796 8.41 3.90 38.48
N ARG A 797 8.81 3.49 39.69
CA ARG A 797 9.55 2.23 39.90
C ARG A 797 8.74 1.02 39.44
N ARG A 798 7.44 1.00 39.72
CA ARG A 798 6.54 -0.06 39.24
C ARG A 798 6.46 -0.05 37.71
N ALA A 799 6.29 1.12 37.10
CA ALA A 799 6.24 1.26 35.65
C ALA A 799 7.51 0.71 34.97
N LEU A 800 8.69 1.13 35.46
CA LEU A 800 9.99 0.68 34.94
C LEU A 800 10.24 -0.83 35.16
N THR A 801 9.63 -1.42 36.20
CA THR A 801 9.69 -2.88 36.45
C THR A 801 8.83 -3.64 35.46
N LEU A 802 7.64 -3.14 35.12
CA LEU A 802 6.71 -3.79 34.21
C LEU A 802 7.15 -3.65 32.75
N GLU A 803 7.62 -2.48 32.37
CA GLU A 803 7.96 -2.14 30.98
C GLU A 803 9.38 -1.49 30.89
N PRO A 804 10.45 -2.23 31.18
CA PRO A 804 11.79 -1.66 31.32
C PRO A 804 12.38 -1.11 30.01
N ASN A 805 11.88 -1.57 28.88
CA ASN A 805 12.35 -1.17 27.53
C ASN A 805 11.41 -0.21 26.79
N ASN A 806 10.27 0.15 27.38
CA ASN A 806 9.33 1.06 26.77
C ASN A 806 9.89 2.50 26.74
N ALA A 807 9.96 3.09 25.53
CA ALA A 807 10.52 4.42 25.30
C ALA A 807 9.74 5.52 26.04
N GLU A 808 8.41 5.43 26.07
CA GLU A 808 7.53 6.40 26.76
C GLU A 808 7.72 6.33 28.27
N VAL A 809 7.76 5.13 28.87
CA VAL A 809 7.99 4.94 30.30
C VAL A 809 9.34 5.54 30.73
N ARG A 810 10.40 5.34 29.93
CA ARG A 810 11.72 5.92 30.17
C ARG A 810 11.71 7.46 30.05
N PHE A 811 10.96 7.96 29.06
CA PHE A 811 10.79 9.40 28.86
C PHE A 811 10.06 10.05 30.04
N ARG A 812 8.96 9.45 30.53
CA ARG A 812 8.25 9.92 31.71
C ARG A 812 9.16 9.90 32.97
N ALA A 813 10.06 8.91 33.07
CA ALA A 813 11.07 8.92 34.13
C ALA A 813 11.95 10.16 34.07
N ALA A 814 12.41 10.55 32.88
CA ALA A 814 13.20 11.76 32.69
C ALA A 814 12.44 13.02 33.11
N LEU A 815 11.14 13.14 32.79
CA LEU A 815 10.28 14.27 33.21
C LEU A 815 10.15 14.33 34.73
N VAL A 816 9.81 13.21 35.37
CA VAL A 816 9.65 13.14 36.84
C VAL A 816 10.93 13.56 37.58
N TYR A 817 12.10 13.05 37.15
CA TYR A 817 13.37 13.45 37.77
C TYR A 817 13.73 14.90 37.45
N ASN A 818 13.42 15.40 36.25
CA ASN A 818 13.63 16.82 35.93
C ASN A 818 12.77 17.73 36.80
N HIS A 819 11.52 17.39 37.03
CA HIS A 819 10.61 18.13 37.89
C HIS A 819 11.14 18.23 39.33
N PHE A 820 11.80 17.17 39.83
CA PHE A 820 12.44 17.20 41.17
C PHE A 820 13.85 17.81 41.16
N GLY A 821 14.36 18.34 40.05
CA GLY A 821 15.68 18.93 39.93
C GLY A 821 16.83 17.92 39.91
N GLU A 822 16.54 16.64 39.74
CA GLU A 822 17.52 15.56 39.71
C GLU A 822 18.09 15.42 38.29
N THR A 823 18.87 16.42 37.83
CA THR A 823 19.34 16.61 36.46
C THR A 823 20.09 15.39 35.92
N ASP A 824 20.98 14.78 36.68
CA ASP A 824 21.76 13.62 36.18
C ASP A 824 20.89 12.41 35.91
N GLU A 825 19.92 12.11 36.78
CA GLU A 825 18.94 11.05 36.57
C GLU A 825 18.03 11.35 35.40
N SER A 826 17.56 12.60 35.29
CA SER A 826 16.75 13.03 34.14
C SER A 826 17.50 12.79 32.81
N LEU A 827 18.75 13.25 32.71
CA LEU A 827 19.57 13.04 31.49
C LEU A 827 19.90 11.57 31.23
N HIS A 828 20.07 10.77 32.28
CA HIS A 828 20.26 9.32 32.15
C HIS A 828 19.04 8.64 31.55
N TRP A 829 17.86 8.90 32.05
CA TRP A 829 16.63 8.33 31.54
C TRP A 829 16.25 8.87 30.17
N LEU A 830 16.56 10.15 29.90
CA LEU A 830 16.37 10.75 28.60
C LEU A 830 17.21 10.05 27.51
N GLN A 831 18.48 9.78 27.81
CA GLN A 831 19.35 9.00 26.92
C GLN A 831 18.76 7.63 26.63
N LYS A 832 18.30 6.90 27.66
CA LYS A 832 17.67 5.58 27.51
C LYS A 832 16.36 5.63 26.71
N ALA A 833 15.58 6.70 26.85
CA ALA A 833 14.36 6.90 26.08
C ALA A 833 14.68 7.07 24.57
N ILE A 834 15.65 7.92 24.26
CA ILE A 834 16.12 8.15 22.87
C ILE A 834 16.71 6.88 22.26
N GLU A 835 17.52 6.13 23.02
CA GLU A 835 18.06 4.83 22.58
C GLU A 835 16.96 3.80 22.32
N ALA A 836 15.82 3.92 22.97
CA ALA A 836 14.63 3.10 22.76
C ALA A 836 13.70 3.64 21.65
N GLY A 837 14.09 4.69 20.93
CA GLY A 837 13.35 5.24 19.81
C GLY A 837 12.46 6.45 20.10
N TYR A 838 12.54 7.06 21.30
CA TYR A 838 11.81 8.31 21.57
C TYR A 838 12.34 9.48 20.72
N SER A 839 11.43 10.31 20.20
CA SER A 839 11.76 11.39 19.26
C SER A 839 12.62 12.49 19.89
N ARG A 840 13.80 12.75 19.33
CA ARG A 840 14.72 13.80 19.77
C ARG A 840 14.14 15.21 19.56
N SER A 841 13.38 15.41 18.48
CA SER A 841 12.73 16.69 18.20
C SER A 841 11.67 16.99 19.25
N ASN A 842 10.85 16.02 19.62
CA ASN A 842 9.83 16.19 20.65
C ASN A 842 10.46 16.56 21.99
N VAL A 843 11.56 15.90 22.37
CA VAL A 843 12.30 16.23 23.61
C VAL A 843 12.85 17.65 23.59
N ARG A 844 13.47 18.05 22.48
CA ARG A 844 14.10 19.38 22.34
C ARG A 844 13.10 20.51 22.47
N ASP A 845 11.88 20.32 21.94
CA ASP A 845 10.88 21.37 21.80
C ASP A 845 9.96 21.48 23.04
N LEU A 846 10.05 20.52 24.00
CA LEU A 846 9.27 20.54 25.24
C LEU A 846 9.73 21.63 26.22
N PRO A 847 8.81 22.45 26.73
CA PRO A 847 9.12 23.49 27.69
C PRO A 847 9.65 22.94 29.01
N ASP A 848 9.30 21.71 29.39
CA ASP A 848 9.76 21.05 30.63
C ASP A 848 11.28 20.94 30.71
N PHE A 849 11.97 20.88 29.60
CA PHE A 849 13.43 20.82 29.53
C PHE A 849 14.11 22.17 29.24
N ASP A 850 13.38 23.29 29.35
CA ASP A 850 13.97 24.64 29.14
C ASP A 850 15.16 24.88 30.06
N SER A 851 15.12 24.41 31.33
CA SER A 851 16.22 24.50 32.26
C SER A 851 17.48 23.73 31.82
N LEU A 852 17.34 22.74 30.96
CA LEU A 852 18.42 21.89 30.43
C LEU A 852 18.99 22.34 29.08
N GLN A 853 18.41 23.35 28.42
CA GLN A 853 18.86 23.82 27.10
C GLN A 853 20.32 24.29 27.08
N SER A 854 20.84 24.83 28.22
CA SER A 854 22.25 25.21 28.35
C SER A 854 23.18 24.03 28.66
N ASN A 855 22.64 22.87 29.05
CA ASN A 855 23.43 21.69 29.43
C ASN A 855 24.06 21.04 28.23
N ALA A 856 25.37 20.82 28.22
CA ALA A 856 26.10 20.24 27.06
C ALA A 856 25.65 18.82 26.75
N ARG A 857 25.35 17.99 27.78
CA ARG A 857 24.88 16.61 27.60
C ARG A 857 23.48 16.57 27.00
N PHE A 858 22.58 17.46 27.43
CA PHE A 858 21.24 17.59 26.84
C PHE A 858 21.32 17.96 25.36
N ARG A 859 22.12 18.97 25.01
CA ARG A 859 22.32 19.38 23.59
C ARG A 859 22.87 18.24 22.74
N ALA A 860 23.86 17.49 23.28
CA ALA A 860 24.41 16.33 22.55
C ALA A 860 23.36 15.23 22.32
N LEU A 861 22.46 14.98 23.28
CA LEU A 861 21.37 13.99 23.15
C LEU A 861 20.31 14.41 22.13
N THR A 862 20.04 15.71 21.99
CA THR A 862 18.93 16.24 21.17
C THR A 862 19.38 16.78 19.80
N SER A 863 20.71 16.91 19.54
CA SER A 863 21.27 17.48 18.30
C SER A 863 21.54 16.48 17.18
N GLY A 864 21.41 15.16 17.39
CA GLY A 864 21.55 14.13 16.36
C GLY A 864 20.27 14.03 15.51
N GLN A 865 20.44 13.82 14.18
CA GLN A 865 19.30 13.49 13.27
C GLN A 865 18.72 12.12 13.58
#